data_97cb1cc57098423f8fafb1a012b8e031
#
_entry.id   97cb1cc57098423f8fafb1a012b8e031
#
_cell.length_a   1.000
_cell.length_b   1.000
_cell.length_c   1.000
_cell.angle_alpha   90.00
_cell.angle_beta   90.00
_cell.angle_gamma   90.00
#
_symmetry.space_group_name_H-M   'P 1'
#
loop_
_entity.id
_entity.type
_entity.pdbx_description
1 polymer ?
#
loop_
_entity_poly.entity_id
_entity_poly.type
_entity_poly.pdbx_seq_one_letter_code
_entity_poly.pdbx_strand_id
1 'polypeptide(L)'
;MQINKAVAWAVAVALATGSAGLSAQSGSGASALEEIVVTARKRNESIQDAPLTILAFNETQIEERGIQNLADLSKFSPGLTFNGGTTRSASSFSVRGMTQISAVGDNRRDLVTVFVDGIPLVGSPATFGSEDLERVEIVKGPQSALFGRATFGGAISMITTTPGDEFKARVSATAATHGDYRLGGSVEGPIADGLLSGRLVFDGSQFDGFYKNALGGRLGDTESRYVAATLNFTPSENLSLRLRHSDRHDEDGISATPLIARYTQHNCGPFPGFLTRSLAGLPAGFTVEQSRKAYCGELKAPSGPIAINNVLPAASIGKTKFDDHHLELDQTLTAGTLEWSFMNGHTLTAIASQQDHTVVSLFDFERAPEDRYQAFGDTEQTQDSYELRITSPGEGKLDWMLGVARLEATFSTIGAFINGTLFGATAGGPAPASLVPAKSGSKTDSIFGSVGYDITDALNISVEARRQKDIITSGIGLPTQFDIETTATLPRFLVRYALSDDTNLYANYAKGNQPTQGYATFFQLTPAQQAVALKNGVSSTAPEAEVKNYEFGIKHRAPDGSWYLNASLYYLEWIGRQGVRSVQVDLNGDGVITNLPAPSGENFNAVPFAAGDSNTRGFEVDGAVSLTDKVTLGGSLAYADTEITKALNEALPLRFFGKTDAKGFKFPLVPDLSGALFLQYEDEMSGDREWYARSDLTYIGKRYDSIVNFAYVPVQVRVNARVGMRTDKWEASLFINNLFDDDTLEASRYNSDSAADPFFFQLAASEAVLANKRQVGITASYRF
;
A
#
# COMPACT_ATOMS: atom_id res chain seq x y z
N MET A 1 -16.50 -23.60 12.42
CA MET A 1 -16.21 -23.79 13.84
C MET A 1 -15.17 -24.88 14.15
N GLN A 2 -14.78 -25.74 13.21
CA GLN A 2 -13.76 -26.80 13.44
C GLN A 2 -12.31 -26.36 13.12
N ILE A 3 -12.12 -25.38 12.22
CA ILE A 3 -10.78 -24.88 11.84
C ILE A 3 -10.16 -24.01 12.92
N ASN A 4 -10.97 -23.27 13.70
CA ASN A 4 -10.47 -22.48 14.85
C ASN A 4 -9.79 -23.31 15.95
N LYS A 5 -10.09 -24.61 16.03
CA LYS A 5 -9.43 -25.50 16.99
C LYS A 5 -8.05 -25.95 16.52
N ALA A 6 -7.85 -26.15 15.22
CA ALA A 6 -6.55 -26.56 14.68
C ALA A 6 -5.51 -25.44 14.75
N VAL A 7 -5.91 -24.19 14.47
CA VAL A 7 -5.02 -23.01 14.61
C VAL A 7 -4.73 -22.71 16.09
N ALA A 8 -5.73 -22.83 16.97
CA ALA A 8 -5.52 -22.71 18.41
C ALA A 8 -4.60 -23.81 18.96
N TRP A 9 -4.65 -25.03 18.41
CA TRP A 9 -3.75 -26.12 18.76
C TRP A 9 -2.33 -25.89 18.23
N ALA A 10 -2.15 -25.36 17.02
CA ALA A 10 -0.83 -25.06 16.48
C ALA A 10 -0.13 -23.93 17.26
N VAL A 11 -0.86 -22.89 17.66
CA VAL A 11 -0.36 -21.79 18.49
C VAL A 11 -0.12 -22.28 19.94
N ALA A 12 -1.00 -23.11 20.49
CA ALA A 12 -0.82 -23.67 21.83
C ALA A 12 0.34 -24.67 21.91
N VAL A 13 0.63 -25.43 20.85
CA VAL A 13 1.79 -26.32 20.76
C VAL A 13 3.08 -25.50 20.65
N ALA A 14 3.10 -24.40 19.88
CA ALA A 14 4.26 -23.51 19.81
C ALA A 14 4.54 -22.79 21.14
N LEU A 15 3.52 -22.45 21.93
CA LEU A 15 3.66 -21.81 23.24
C LEU A 15 3.93 -22.81 24.39
N ALA A 16 3.47 -24.06 24.25
CA ALA A 16 3.65 -25.10 25.27
C ALA A 16 5.02 -25.79 25.20
N THR A 17 5.72 -25.74 24.08
CA THR A 17 7.08 -26.27 23.95
C THR A 17 8.16 -25.37 24.58
N GLY A 18 7.81 -24.10 24.88
CA GLY A 18 8.72 -23.15 25.53
C GLY A 18 9.00 -23.38 27.03
N SER A 19 8.36 -24.37 27.69
CA SER A 19 8.54 -24.61 29.12
C SER A 19 9.22 -25.97 29.49
N ALA A 20 9.61 -26.76 28.50
CA ALA A 20 10.47 -27.91 28.74
C ALA A 20 11.93 -27.43 28.67
N GLY A 21 12.58 -27.32 29.80
CA GLY A 21 14.01 -26.98 29.90
C GLY A 21 14.85 -27.88 28.98
N LEU A 22 15.17 -27.39 27.82
CA LEU A 22 16.19 -27.94 26.93
C LEU A 22 17.52 -27.64 27.58
N SER A 23 18.06 -28.64 28.28
CA SER A 23 19.48 -28.67 28.64
C SER A 23 20.23 -28.62 27.31
N ALA A 24 20.74 -27.45 26.96
CA ALA A 24 21.59 -27.28 25.80
C ALA A 24 22.84 -28.17 26.00
N GLN A 25 22.86 -29.24 25.25
CA GLN A 25 24.10 -29.98 25.03
C GLN A 25 24.90 -29.11 24.04
N SER A 26 26.00 -28.56 24.51
CA SER A 26 26.97 -27.79 23.74
C SER A 26 27.55 -28.65 22.62
N GLY A 27 26.89 -28.61 21.47
CA GLY A 27 27.31 -29.18 20.18
C GLY A 27 27.37 -28.05 19.16
N SER A 28 28.50 -27.91 18.54
CA SER A 28 28.92 -27.02 17.47
C SER A 28 27.77 -26.35 16.64
N GLY A 29 27.63 -25.01 16.78
CA GLY A 29 27.29 -24.11 15.71
C GLY A 29 25.88 -24.22 15.11
N ALA A 30 24.81 -23.85 15.85
CA ALA A 30 23.61 -23.41 15.19
C ALA A 30 23.96 -22.23 14.29
N SER A 31 23.49 -22.23 13.03
CA SER A 31 23.68 -21.10 12.10
C SER A 31 23.09 -19.85 12.74
N ALA A 32 23.91 -18.84 13.01
CA ALA A 32 23.44 -17.59 13.59
C ALA A 32 22.53 -16.89 12.59
N LEU A 33 21.33 -16.52 13.03
CA LEU A 33 20.43 -15.70 12.23
C LEU A 33 21.08 -14.34 11.92
N GLU A 34 21.06 -13.91 10.67
CA GLU A 34 21.67 -12.65 10.25
C GLU A 34 21.00 -11.46 10.94
N GLU A 35 21.81 -10.52 11.41
CA GLU A 35 21.32 -9.28 11.98
C GLU A 35 21.07 -8.25 10.87
N ILE A 36 19.85 -7.69 10.83
CA ILE A 36 19.47 -6.71 9.81
C ILE A 36 19.70 -5.29 10.35
N VAL A 37 20.52 -4.52 9.63
CA VAL A 37 20.67 -3.08 9.85
C VAL A 37 19.59 -2.35 9.07
N VAL A 38 18.93 -1.40 9.71
CA VAL A 38 17.82 -0.62 9.15
C VAL A 38 18.12 0.87 9.13
N THR A 39 17.43 1.61 8.27
CA THR A 39 17.54 3.07 8.12
C THR A 39 16.25 3.81 8.50
N ALA A 40 15.38 3.17 9.25
CA ALA A 40 14.05 3.65 9.63
C ALA A 40 14.02 4.99 10.38
N ARG A 41 15.12 5.42 10.96
CA ARG A 41 15.30 6.73 11.62
C ARG A 41 16.28 7.64 10.89
N LYS A 42 16.48 7.42 9.58
CA LYS A 42 17.45 8.16 8.72
C LYS A 42 18.90 8.05 9.21
N ARG A 43 19.21 6.97 9.92
CA ARG A 43 20.55 6.56 10.35
C ARG A 43 20.62 5.03 10.38
N ASN A 44 21.81 4.48 10.18
CA ASN A 44 22.02 3.04 10.27
C ASN A 44 21.97 2.62 11.75
N GLU A 45 21.08 1.71 12.08
CA GLU A 45 20.94 1.14 13.41
C GLU A 45 20.52 -0.34 13.31
N SER A 46 20.89 -1.15 14.31
CA SER A 46 20.37 -2.52 14.41
C SER A 46 18.86 -2.51 14.56
N ILE A 47 18.17 -3.44 13.89
CA ILE A 47 16.72 -3.60 14.07
C ILE A 47 16.36 -3.88 15.55
N GLN A 48 17.26 -4.48 16.31
CA GLN A 48 17.08 -4.79 17.75
C GLN A 48 17.19 -3.53 18.62
N ASP A 49 17.96 -2.52 18.20
CA ASP A 49 18.13 -1.26 18.93
C ASP A 49 17.09 -0.21 18.59
N ALA A 50 16.49 -0.31 17.42
CA ALA A 50 15.47 0.66 16.97
C ALA A 50 14.20 0.56 17.86
N PRO A 51 13.80 1.63 18.59
CA PRO A 51 12.65 1.62 19.51
C PRO A 51 11.32 1.77 18.75
N LEU A 52 11.12 0.96 17.73
CA LEU A 52 9.99 0.97 16.78
C LEU A 52 9.68 -0.46 16.35
N THR A 53 8.43 -0.71 15.97
CA THR A 53 8.07 -1.94 15.25
C THR A 53 8.50 -1.83 13.79
N ILE A 54 9.49 -2.61 13.41
CA ILE A 54 10.06 -2.68 12.06
C ILE A 54 10.12 -4.14 11.64
N LEU A 55 9.69 -4.41 10.40
CA LEU A 55 9.98 -5.64 9.67
C LEU A 55 10.92 -5.30 8.53
N ALA A 56 11.95 -6.09 8.34
CA ALA A 56 12.86 -5.93 7.22
C ALA A 56 13.10 -7.26 6.51
N PHE A 57 13.28 -7.20 5.20
CA PHE A 57 13.58 -8.33 4.32
C PHE A 57 14.79 -7.98 3.48
N ASN A 58 15.89 -8.73 3.62
CA ASN A 58 17.05 -8.61 2.76
C ASN A 58 16.83 -9.30 1.40
N GLU A 59 17.79 -9.14 0.46
CA GLU A 59 17.73 -9.72 -0.88
C GLU A 59 17.44 -11.24 -0.82
N THR A 60 18.19 -11.99 -0.01
CA THR A 60 18.02 -13.45 0.14
C THR A 60 16.61 -13.82 0.61
N GLN A 61 16.09 -13.12 1.61
CA GLN A 61 14.74 -13.38 2.12
C GLN A 61 13.63 -13.03 1.13
N ILE A 62 13.84 -12.03 0.27
CA ILE A 62 12.93 -11.67 -0.82
C ILE A 62 12.90 -12.80 -1.84
N GLU A 63 14.06 -13.33 -2.23
CA GLU A 63 14.19 -14.42 -3.20
C GLU A 63 13.61 -15.75 -2.69
N GLU A 64 14.00 -16.16 -1.49
CA GLU A 64 13.57 -17.44 -0.90
C GLU A 64 12.05 -17.50 -0.71
N ARG A 65 11.41 -16.36 -0.40
CA ARG A 65 9.95 -16.26 -0.27
C ARG A 65 9.24 -16.05 -1.59
N GLY A 66 9.99 -15.77 -2.67
CA GLY A 66 9.42 -15.44 -3.97
C GLY A 66 8.61 -14.16 -3.95
N ILE A 67 9.04 -13.17 -3.17
CA ILE A 67 8.40 -11.85 -3.12
C ILE A 67 8.75 -11.09 -4.41
N GLN A 68 7.75 -10.79 -5.21
CA GLN A 68 7.93 -10.19 -6.52
C GLN A 68 7.39 -8.75 -6.59
N ASN A 69 6.55 -8.39 -5.63
CA ASN A 69 5.89 -7.09 -5.55
C ASN A 69 5.46 -6.79 -4.11
N LEU A 70 4.98 -5.58 -3.88
CA LEU A 70 4.55 -5.16 -2.54
C LEU A 70 3.27 -5.87 -2.05
N ALA A 71 2.45 -6.41 -2.95
CA ALA A 71 1.31 -7.23 -2.56
C ALA A 71 1.77 -8.56 -1.96
N ASP A 72 2.81 -9.19 -2.52
CA ASP A 72 3.41 -10.39 -1.94
C ASP A 72 4.08 -10.07 -0.60
N LEU A 73 4.83 -8.97 -0.53
CA LEU A 73 5.47 -8.50 0.70
C LEU A 73 4.46 -8.36 1.85
N SER A 74 3.27 -7.84 1.56
CA SER A 74 2.22 -7.65 2.56
C SER A 74 1.74 -8.96 3.19
N LYS A 75 1.77 -10.08 2.46
CA LYS A 75 1.38 -11.41 2.95
C LYS A 75 2.32 -11.92 4.04
N PHE A 76 3.60 -11.51 3.98
CA PHE A 76 4.63 -11.85 4.98
C PHE A 76 4.81 -10.77 6.05
N SER A 77 4.01 -9.70 6.02
CA SER A 77 4.08 -8.57 6.94
C SER A 77 2.75 -8.37 7.67
N PRO A 78 2.36 -9.24 8.62
CA PRO A 78 1.11 -9.10 9.35
C PRO A 78 0.92 -7.71 9.93
N GLY A 79 -0.33 -7.22 9.91
CA GLY A 79 -0.63 -5.82 10.26
C GLY A 79 -0.45 -4.82 9.12
N LEU A 80 0.20 -5.21 8.01
CA LEU A 80 0.17 -4.52 6.72
C LEU A 80 -0.80 -5.29 5.80
N THR A 81 -1.74 -4.61 5.20
CA THR A 81 -2.68 -5.19 4.22
C THR A 81 -2.56 -4.43 2.90
N PHE A 82 -2.35 -5.16 1.82
CA PHE A 82 -2.43 -4.60 0.48
C PHE A 82 -3.87 -4.71 0.01
N ASN A 83 -4.47 -3.58 -0.28
CA ASN A 83 -5.82 -3.49 -0.83
C ASN A 83 -5.72 -3.31 -2.34
N GLY A 84 -5.76 -4.40 -3.08
CA GLY A 84 -5.79 -4.37 -4.54
C GLY A 84 -6.93 -3.50 -5.03
N GLY A 85 -6.63 -2.60 -5.97
CA GLY A 85 -7.60 -1.75 -6.64
C GLY A 85 -8.29 -2.44 -7.82
N THR A 86 -9.17 -1.69 -8.49
CA THR A 86 -9.75 -2.07 -9.79
C THR A 86 -8.69 -2.16 -10.88
N THR A 87 -7.58 -1.46 -10.67
CA THR A 87 -6.37 -1.45 -11.48
C THR A 87 -5.16 -1.46 -10.56
N ARG A 88 -3.99 -1.80 -11.08
CA ARG A 88 -2.72 -1.76 -10.34
C ARG A 88 -2.46 -0.36 -9.76
N SER A 89 -2.77 0.69 -10.50
CA SER A 89 -2.59 2.08 -10.07
C SER A 89 -3.55 2.54 -8.95
N ALA A 90 -4.65 1.83 -8.73
CA ALA A 90 -5.63 2.15 -7.68
C ALA A 90 -5.43 1.37 -6.38
N SER A 91 -4.29 0.71 -6.21
CA SER A 91 -3.95 -0.07 -5.02
C SER A 91 -3.51 0.83 -3.85
N SER A 92 -3.73 0.37 -2.63
CA SER A 92 -3.35 1.09 -1.40
C SER A 92 -2.94 0.15 -0.29
N PHE A 93 -2.22 0.69 0.70
CA PHE A 93 -1.88 -0.04 1.92
C PHE A 93 -2.72 0.39 3.10
N SER A 94 -3.02 -0.57 3.96
CA SER A 94 -3.52 -0.33 5.32
C SER A 94 -2.50 -0.84 6.33
N VAL A 95 -2.25 -0.08 7.38
CA VAL A 95 -1.37 -0.49 8.49
C VAL A 95 -2.13 -0.35 9.80
N ARG A 96 -2.07 -1.39 10.65
CA ARG A 96 -2.71 -1.41 11.97
C ARG A 96 -4.18 -0.99 11.94
N GLY A 97 -4.90 -1.40 10.91
CA GLY A 97 -6.31 -1.09 10.75
C GLY A 97 -6.63 0.30 10.21
N MET A 98 -5.66 1.15 10.00
CA MET A 98 -5.87 2.40 9.28
C MET A 98 -5.97 2.11 7.80
N THR A 99 -7.14 2.33 7.22
CA THR A 99 -7.40 2.14 5.79
C THR A 99 -8.09 3.34 5.19
N GLN A 100 -7.76 3.67 3.97
CA GLN A 100 -8.46 4.71 3.21
C GLN A 100 -9.70 4.10 2.58
N ILE A 101 -10.88 4.62 2.92
CA ILE A 101 -12.17 4.08 2.47
C ILE A 101 -12.55 4.63 1.08
N SER A 102 -11.97 5.76 0.68
CA SER A 102 -12.24 6.44 -0.58
C SER A 102 -10.99 6.49 -1.44
N ALA A 103 -10.83 5.53 -2.33
CA ALA A 103 -9.79 5.58 -3.35
C ALA A 103 -10.31 6.39 -4.58
N VAL A 104 -9.96 7.63 -4.67
CA VAL A 104 -9.95 8.36 -5.94
C VAL A 104 -8.52 8.79 -6.14
N GLY A 105 -7.80 8.16 -7.05
CA GLY A 105 -6.51 8.43 -7.67
C GLY A 105 -5.62 9.60 -7.21
N ASP A 106 -5.63 9.94 -5.94
CA ASP A 106 -4.92 11.08 -5.36
C ASP A 106 -3.98 10.59 -4.24
N ASN A 107 -2.72 10.36 -4.56
CA ASN A 107 -1.68 9.93 -3.63
C ASN A 107 -1.48 10.90 -2.44
N ARG A 108 -2.04 12.09 -2.50
CA ARG A 108 -2.05 13.03 -1.37
C ARG A 108 -2.84 12.51 -0.17
N ARG A 109 -3.58 11.42 -0.35
CA ARG A 109 -4.42 10.79 0.68
C ARG A 109 -3.85 9.50 1.21
N ASP A 110 -2.71 9.05 0.71
CA ASP A 110 -2.10 7.81 1.16
C ASP A 110 -1.77 7.89 2.65
N LEU A 111 -2.04 6.80 3.34
CA LEU A 111 -1.74 6.64 4.75
C LEU A 111 -0.35 6.05 4.98
N VAL A 112 0.18 5.40 3.94
CA VAL A 112 1.49 4.75 3.93
C VAL A 112 2.20 5.17 2.65
N THR A 113 3.38 5.73 2.78
CA THR A 113 4.23 6.11 1.64
C THR A 113 5.31 5.06 1.44
N VAL A 114 5.55 4.75 0.17
CA VAL A 114 6.72 3.97 -0.26
C VAL A 114 7.86 4.93 -0.57
N PHE A 115 9.05 4.62 -0.11
CA PHE A 115 10.28 5.35 -0.36
C PHE A 115 11.27 4.48 -1.12
N VAL A 116 12.03 5.08 -2.03
CA VAL A 116 13.23 4.49 -2.61
C VAL A 116 14.43 5.33 -2.19
N ASP A 117 15.37 4.75 -1.46
CA ASP A 117 16.56 5.44 -0.94
C ASP A 117 16.22 6.75 -0.18
N GLY A 118 15.09 6.74 0.56
CA GLY A 118 14.61 7.92 1.31
C GLY A 118 13.80 8.93 0.50
N ILE A 119 13.59 8.71 -0.80
CA ILE A 119 12.81 9.54 -1.72
C ILE A 119 11.38 9.03 -1.78
N PRO A 120 10.35 9.84 -1.45
CA PRO A 120 8.97 9.41 -1.52
C PRO A 120 8.56 9.16 -2.98
N LEU A 121 8.03 7.95 -3.26
CA LEU A 121 7.54 7.61 -4.58
C LEU A 121 6.19 8.25 -4.88
N VAL A 122 6.06 8.65 -6.13
CA VAL A 122 4.80 9.06 -6.76
C VAL A 122 4.15 7.86 -7.43
N GLY A 123 2.84 7.81 -7.49
CA GLY A 123 2.09 6.81 -8.23
C GLY A 123 1.80 5.54 -7.45
N SER A 124 1.58 4.45 -8.16
CA SER A 124 1.18 3.18 -7.54
C SER A 124 2.37 2.51 -6.85
N PRO A 125 2.20 2.11 -5.58
CA PRO A 125 3.23 1.36 -4.87
C PRO A 125 3.30 -0.13 -5.26
N ALA A 126 2.49 -0.59 -6.23
CA ALA A 126 2.26 -2.02 -6.42
C ALA A 126 3.46 -2.81 -6.93
N THR A 127 4.40 -2.16 -7.59
CA THR A 127 5.49 -2.83 -8.31
C THR A 127 6.85 -2.21 -8.05
N PHE A 128 7.90 -3.04 -8.04
CA PHE A 128 9.31 -2.63 -7.96
C PHE A 128 10.20 -3.64 -8.70
N GLY A 129 11.38 -3.22 -9.15
CA GLY A 129 12.39 -4.13 -9.70
C GLY A 129 13.09 -4.89 -8.57
N SER A 130 12.83 -6.18 -8.42
CA SER A 130 13.40 -6.98 -7.32
C SER A 130 14.91 -7.14 -7.42
N GLU A 131 15.46 -7.14 -8.63
CA GLU A 131 16.92 -7.28 -8.91
C GLU A 131 17.74 -6.06 -8.47
N ASP A 132 17.11 -4.97 -8.09
CA ASP A 132 17.75 -3.71 -7.68
C ASP A 132 17.77 -3.51 -6.17
N LEU A 133 17.05 -4.35 -5.42
CA LEU A 133 16.87 -4.17 -3.99
C LEU A 133 17.97 -4.87 -3.17
N GLU A 134 18.55 -4.12 -2.25
CA GLU A 134 19.35 -4.66 -1.13
C GLU A 134 18.41 -5.18 -0.02
N ARG A 135 17.39 -4.36 0.32
CA ARG A 135 16.40 -4.72 1.34
C ARG A 135 15.15 -3.86 1.26
N VAL A 136 14.09 -4.33 1.91
CA VAL A 136 12.85 -3.57 2.16
C VAL A 136 12.60 -3.49 3.65
N GLU A 137 12.34 -2.29 4.16
CA GLU A 137 12.02 -2.00 5.56
C GLU A 137 10.56 -1.52 5.65
N ILE A 138 9.78 -2.11 6.56
CA ILE A 138 8.38 -1.74 6.82
C ILE A 138 8.31 -1.20 8.24
N VAL A 139 8.10 0.11 8.36
CA VAL A 139 7.99 0.81 9.64
C VAL A 139 6.53 1.09 9.93
N LYS A 140 6.01 0.51 11.00
CA LYS A 140 4.60 0.59 11.35
C LYS A 140 4.31 1.71 12.35
N GLY A 141 3.11 2.30 12.25
CA GLY A 141 2.74 3.50 13.01
C GLY A 141 3.25 4.79 12.39
N PRO A 142 2.85 5.97 12.90
CA PRO A 142 3.16 7.26 12.31
C PRO A 142 4.66 7.54 12.22
N GLN A 143 5.12 7.85 11.01
CA GLN A 143 6.52 8.18 10.70
C GLN A 143 6.71 9.67 10.34
N SER A 144 5.67 10.48 10.54
CA SER A 144 5.64 11.87 10.06
C SER A 144 6.71 12.77 10.66
N ALA A 145 7.28 12.44 11.83
CA ALA A 145 8.34 13.22 12.45
C ALA A 145 9.61 13.29 11.60
N LEU A 146 10.04 12.22 10.96
CA LEU A 146 11.24 12.18 10.14
C LEU A 146 10.94 12.07 8.64
N PHE A 147 9.92 11.33 8.24
CA PHE A 147 9.59 11.10 6.83
C PHE A 147 8.61 12.14 6.28
N GLY A 148 7.80 12.77 7.14
CA GLY A 148 6.90 13.86 6.76
C GLY A 148 5.54 13.37 6.26
N ARG A 149 5.03 14.09 5.25
CA ARG A 149 3.70 13.91 4.70
C ARG A 149 3.43 12.48 4.22
N ALA A 150 2.16 12.05 4.31
CA ALA A 150 1.66 10.76 3.84
C ALA A 150 2.28 9.51 4.52
N THR A 151 2.95 9.68 5.67
CA THR A 151 3.43 8.60 6.52
C THR A 151 2.62 8.48 7.81
N PHE A 152 1.34 8.73 7.68
CA PHE A 152 0.34 8.78 8.75
C PHE A 152 0.15 7.41 9.43
N GLY A 153 0.16 6.32 8.65
CA GLY A 153 0.01 4.94 9.12
C GLY A 153 1.34 4.18 9.21
N GLY A 154 2.33 4.60 8.43
CA GLY A 154 3.62 3.91 8.34
C GLY A 154 4.41 4.33 7.12
N ALA A 155 5.55 3.69 6.91
CA ALA A 155 6.42 3.86 5.76
C ALA A 155 6.94 2.50 5.28
N ILE A 156 7.08 2.33 3.97
CA ILE A 156 7.79 1.22 3.34
C ILE A 156 9.02 1.81 2.67
N SER A 157 10.21 1.42 3.09
CA SER A 157 11.48 1.92 2.56
C SER A 157 12.16 0.82 1.75
N MET A 158 12.32 1.04 0.48
CA MET A 158 13.08 0.20 -0.45
C MET A 158 14.48 0.77 -0.57
N ILE A 159 15.47 0.00 -0.19
CA ILE A 159 16.88 0.38 -0.27
C ILE A 159 17.48 -0.34 -1.47
N THR A 160 18.04 0.41 -2.41
CA THR A 160 18.62 -0.17 -3.61
C THR A 160 20.12 -0.41 -3.43
N THR A 161 20.64 -1.40 -4.13
CA THR A 161 22.05 -1.78 -4.06
C THR A 161 22.95 -0.66 -4.53
N THR A 162 23.96 -0.31 -3.71
CA THR A 162 25.00 0.65 -4.08
C THR A 162 26.16 -0.11 -4.76
N PRO A 163 26.58 0.29 -5.98
CA PRO A 163 27.68 -0.38 -6.68
C PRO A 163 28.99 -0.25 -5.92
N GLY A 164 29.72 -1.35 -5.80
CA GLY A 164 31.04 -1.43 -5.18
C GLY A 164 32.20 -1.45 -6.17
N ASP A 165 33.41 -1.69 -5.64
CA ASP A 165 34.64 -1.74 -6.43
C ASP A 165 34.98 -3.14 -6.96
N GLU A 166 34.10 -4.13 -6.75
CA GLU A 166 34.24 -5.48 -7.28
C GLU A 166 33.28 -5.68 -8.45
N PHE A 167 33.77 -6.31 -9.54
CA PHE A 167 32.89 -6.70 -10.62
C PHE A 167 31.96 -7.82 -10.16
N LYS A 168 30.65 -7.59 -10.27
CA LYS A 168 29.61 -8.59 -10.04
C LYS A 168 28.58 -8.51 -11.16
N ALA A 169 28.12 -9.65 -11.62
CA ALA A 169 27.00 -9.70 -12.52
C ALA A 169 26.07 -10.84 -12.14
N ARG A 170 24.78 -10.63 -12.36
CA ARG A 170 23.74 -11.61 -12.09
C ARG A 170 22.75 -11.66 -13.25
N VAL A 171 22.25 -12.85 -13.54
CA VAL A 171 21.10 -13.07 -14.40
C VAL A 171 20.13 -14.03 -13.71
N SER A 172 18.84 -13.77 -13.77
CA SER A 172 17.79 -14.62 -13.23
C SER A 172 16.69 -14.85 -14.25
N ALA A 173 16.08 -16.03 -14.22
CA ALA A 173 14.95 -16.37 -15.06
C ALA A 173 13.93 -17.20 -14.29
N THR A 174 12.65 -16.89 -14.45
CA THR A 174 11.53 -17.65 -13.89
C THR A 174 10.57 -18.04 -15.01
N ALA A 175 10.09 -19.28 -14.97
CA ALA A 175 9.02 -19.75 -15.80
C ALA A 175 8.00 -20.52 -14.95
N ALA A 176 6.73 -20.14 -15.04
CA ALA A 176 5.67 -20.76 -14.28
C ALA A 176 4.40 -20.97 -15.10
N THR A 177 3.47 -21.73 -14.53
CA THR A 177 2.16 -21.92 -15.12
C THR A 177 1.42 -20.59 -15.28
N HIS A 178 0.40 -20.57 -16.13
CA HIS A 178 -0.39 -19.37 -16.47
C HIS A 178 0.40 -18.32 -17.26
N GLY A 179 1.44 -18.73 -17.99
CA GLY A 179 2.24 -17.81 -18.82
C GLY A 179 3.03 -16.78 -18.01
N ASP A 180 3.45 -17.13 -16.79
CA ASP A 180 4.31 -16.27 -15.98
C ASP A 180 5.78 -16.51 -16.36
N TYR A 181 6.38 -15.51 -16.99
CA TYR A 181 7.79 -15.51 -17.39
C TYR A 181 8.45 -14.24 -16.86
N ARG A 182 9.63 -14.39 -16.31
CA ARG A 182 10.44 -13.27 -15.82
C ARG A 182 11.88 -13.44 -16.25
N LEU A 183 12.52 -12.33 -16.55
CA LEU A 183 13.94 -12.25 -16.85
C LEU A 183 14.49 -11.01 -16.16
N GLY A 184 15.46 -11.21 -15.27
CA GLY A 184 16.11 -10.14 -14.53
C GLY A 184 17.63 -10.24 -14.67
N GLY A 185 18.31 -9.15 -14.38
CA GLY A 185 19.76 -9.15 -14.30
C GLY A 185 20.35 -7.84 -13.89
N SER A 186 21.56 -7.92 -13.37
CA SER A 186 22.34 -6.77 -12.96
C SER A 186 23.82 -6.97 -13.30
N VAL A 187 24.52 -5.86 -13.53
CA VAL A 187 25.97 -5.82 -13.64
C VAL A 187 26.48 -4.60 -12.92
N GLU A 188 27.49 -4.77 -12.08
CA GLU A 188 28.13 -3.70 -11.35
C GLU A 188 29.65 -3.86 -11.28
N GLY A 189 30.35 -2.79 -10.99
CA GLY A 189 31.77 -2.80 -10.77
C GLY A 189 32.45 -1.45 -10.94
N PRO A 190 33.78 -1.41 -10.78
CA PRO A 190 34.55 -0.18 -10.94
C PRO A 190 34.58 0.26 -12.41
N ILE A 191 34.29 1.55 -12.62
CA ILE A 191 34.55 2.25 -13.90
C ILE A 191 35.92 2.92 -13.84
N ALA A 192 36.28 3.45 -12.67
CA ALA A 192 37.61 3.93 -12.33
C ALA A 192 37.91 3.51 -10.89
N ASP A 193 38.92 2.67 -10.72
CA ASP A 193 39.26 2.00 -9.45
C ASP A 193 39.31 2.96 -8.28
N GLY A 194 38.54 2.65 -7.22
CA GLY A 194 38.45 3.44 -5.99
C GLY A 194 37.83 4.83 -6.13
N LEU A 195 37.39 5.22 -7.34
CA LEU A 195 36.85 6.57 -7.60
C LEU A 195 35.41 6.56 -8.11
N LEU A 196 35.10 5.68 -9.02
CA LEU A 196 33.80 5.63 -9.69
C LEU A 196 33.39 4.18 -9.94
N SER A 197 32.27 3.77 -9.38
CA SER A 197 31.63 2.51 -9.66
C SER A 197 30.25 2.72 -10.29
N GLY A 198 29.76 1.71 -10.99
CA GLY A 198 28.48 1.77 -11.68
C GLY A 198 27.71 0.45 -11.59
N ARG A 199 26.37 0.55 -11.65
CA ARG A 199 25.45 -0.59 -11.72
C ARG A 199 24.38 -0.34 -12.77
N LEU A 200 24.09 -1.36 -13.55
CA LEU A 200 22.96 -1.42 -14.45
C LEU A 200 22.08 -2.59 -14.06
N VAL A 201 20.79 -2.38 -14.06
CA VAL A 201 19.76 -3.37 -13.73
C VAL A 201 18.72 -3.39 -14.82
N PHE A 202 18.23 -4.58 -15.17
CA PHE A 202 17.00 -4.75 -15.93
C PHE A 202 16.12 -5.82 -15.27
N ASP A 203 14.81 -5.67 -15.37
CA ASP A 203 13.81 -6.63 -14.91
C ASP A 203 12.64 -6.58 -15.89
N GLY A 204 12.20 -7.71 -16.40
CA GLY A 204 11.06 -7.84 -17.30
C GLY A 204 10.20 -9.02 -16.88
N SER A 205 8.89 -8.82 -16.87
CA SER A 205 7.94 -9.88 -16.55
C SER A 205 6.71 -9.83 -17.44
N GLN A 206 6.16 -11.01 -17.72
CA GLN A 206 4.89 -11.21 -18.40
C GLN A 206 4.08 -12.26 -17.64
N PHE A 207 2.80 -12.02 -17.49
CA PHE A 207 1.87 -12.94 -16.86
C PHE A 207 0.53 -12.92 -17.61
N ASP A 208 0.04 -14.07 -18.05
CA ASP A 208 -1.22 -14.16 -18.82
C ASP A 208 -2.50 -14.09 -17.96
N GLY A 209 -2.40 -13.97 -16.64
CA GLY A 209 -3.56 -14.00 -15.73
C GLY A 209 -4.09 -15.41 -15.41
N PHE A 210 -4.75 -15.53 -14.26
CA PHE A 210 -5.29 -16.82 -13.79
C PHE A 210 -6.63 -17.21 -14.42
N TYR A 211 -7.38 -16.25 -14.96
CA TYR A 211 -8.76 -16.45 -15.37
C TYR A 211 -8.97 -16.18 -16.86
N LYS A 212 -10.01 -16.82 -17.41
CA LYS A 212 -10.49 -16.54 -18.77
C LYS A 212 -11.72 -15.67 -18.68
N ASN A 213 -11.80 -14.66 -19.52
CA ASN A 213 -13.04 -13.91 -19.72
C ASN A 213 -13.97 -14.70 -20.64
N ALA A 214 -15.21 -14.93 -20.21
CA ALA A 214 -16.21 -15.64 -21.00
C ALA A 214 -16.60 -14.90 -22.29
N LEU A 215 -16.35 -13.59 -22.34
CA LEU A 215 -16.55 -12.74 -23.52
C LEU A 215 -15.32 -12.69 -24.46
N GLY A 216 -14.27 -13.42 -24.14
CA GLY A 216 -13.04 -13.48 -24.88
C GLY A 216 -11.85 -12.82 -24.16
N GLY A 217 -10.65 -13.33 -24.39
CA GLY A 217 -9.43 -12.86 -23.74
C GLY A 217 -9.20 -13.46 -22.35
N ARG A 218 -8.28 -12.87 -21.62
CA ARG A 218 -7.87 -13.26 -20.25
C ARG A 218 -8.18 -12.15 -19.27
N LEU A 219 -8.10 -12.45 -17.99
CA LEU A 219 -8.33 -11.51 -16.91
C LEU A 219 -7.13 -11.55 -15.96
N GLY A 220 -6.60 -10.37 -15.65
CA GLY A 220 -5.49 -10.17 -14.74
C GLY A 220 -4.12 -10.42 -15.38
N ASP A 221 -4.03 -10.34 -16.70
CA ASP A 221 -2.76 -10.34 -17.43
C ASP A 221 -1.99 -9.04 -17.18
N THR A 222 -0.66 -9.16 -17.09
CA THR A 222 0.23 -8.03 -16.80
C THR A 222 1.56 -8.17 -17.53
N GLU A 223 2.11 -7.05 -17.97
CA GLU A 223 3.48 -6.94 -18.44
C GLU A 223 4.19 -5.82 -17.66
N SER A 224 5.48 -6.01 -17.37
CA SER A 224 6.29 -4.99 -16.69
C SER A 224 7.71 -5.00 -17.26
N ARG A 225 8.28 -3.81 -17.40
CA ARG A 225 9.69 -3.59 -17.77
C ARG A 225 10.28 -2.55 -16.85
N TYR A 226 11.45 -2.81 -16.35
CA TYR A 226 12.19 -1.94 -15.47
C TYR A 226 13.66 -1.91 -15.85
N VAL A 227 14.24 -0.71 -15.89
CA VAL A 227 15.67 -0.50 -16.11
C VAL A 227 16.15 0.54 -15.10
N ALA A 228 17.31 0.32 -14.51
CA ALA A 228 17.95 1.30 -13.65
C ALA A 228 19.47 1.40 -13.90
N ALA A 229 19.99 2.61 -13.75
CA ALA A 229 21.40 2.89 -13.79
C ALA A 229 21.81 3.68 -12.53
N THR A 230 22.84 3.23 -11.85
CA THR A 230 23.40 3.90 -10.67
C THR A 230 24.89 4.13 -10.88
N LEU A 231 25.36 5.35 -10.61
CA LEU A 231 26.77 5.72 -10.53
C LEU A 231 27.07 6.14 -9.10
N ASN A 232 28.18 5.68 -8.55
CA ASN A 232 28.67 6.05 -7.25
C ASN A 232 30.09 6.62 -7.37
N PHE A 233 30.23 7.91 -7.11
CA PHE A 233 31.49 8.64 -7.18
C PHE A 233 32.02 8.89 -5.77
N THR A 234 33.18 8.32 -5.43
CA THR A 234 33.83 8.34 -4.11
C THR A 234 35.23 8.91 -4.20
N PRO A 235 35.38 10.27 -4.35
CA PRO A 235 36.70 10.91 -4.50
C PRO A 235 37.55 10.83 -3.25
N SER A 236 36.97 10.51 -2.10
CA SER A 236 37.65 10.26 -0.82
C SER A 236 36.76 9.37 0.08
N GLU A 237 37.35 8.77 1.10
CA GLU A 237 36.63 7.98 2.11
C GLU A 237 35.51 8.76 2.82
N ASN A 238 35.57 10.09 2.80
CA ASN A 238 34.63 10.96 3.50
C ASN A 238 33.56 11.59 2.59
N LEU A 239 33.61 11.36 1.29
CA LEU A 239 32.71 11.99 0.33
C LEU A 239 32.22 10.97 -0.69
N SER A 240 30.91 10.81 -0.80
CA SER A 240 30.26 10.03 -1.87
C SER A 240 29.17 10.84 -2.55
N LEU A 241 29.04 10.66 -3.85
CA LEU A 241 27.94 11.18 -4.67
C LEU A 241 27.36 10.01 -5.46
N ARG A 242 26.13 9.66 -5.16
CA ARG A 242 25.37 8.65 -5.87
C ARG A 242 24.38 9.31 -6.80
N LEU A 243 24.43 8.98 -8.07
CA LEU A 243 23.45 9.38 -9.09
C LEU A 243 22.70 8.14 -9.59
N ARG A 244 21.39 8.23 -9.63
CA ARG A 244 20.53 7.13 -10.04
C ARG A 244 19.46 7.63 -11.01
N HIS A 245 19.19 6.82 -12.04
CA HIS A 245 18.05 6.96 -12.93
C HIS A 245 17.39 5.62 -13.09
N SER A 246 16.06 5.59 -13.02
CA SER A 246 15.27 4.40 -13.33
C SER A 246 14.07 4.74 -14.18
N ASP A 247 13.74 3.83 -15.07
CA ASP A 247 12.60 3.87 -15.98
C ASP A 247 11.78 2.59 -15.82
N ARG A 248 10.47 2.75 -15.80
CA ARG A 248 9.52 1.67 -15.65
C ARG A 248 8.35 1.86 -16.58
N HIS A 249 7.94 0.78 -17.22
CA HIS A 249 6.76 0.67 -18.05
C HIS A 249 5.95 -0.57 -17.65
N ASP A 250 4.66 -0.40 -17.36
CA ASP A 250 3.74 -1.47 -17.04
C ASP A 250 2.51 -1.43 -17.94
N GLU A 251 2.08 -2.58 -18.43
CA GLU A 251 0.82 -2.79 -19.13
C GLU A 251 -0.01 -3.86 -18.42
N ASP A 252 -1.28 -3.56 -18.16
CA ASP A 252 -2.24 -4.51 -17.57
C ASP A 252 -3.46 -4.63 -18.45
N GLY A 253 -3.93 -5.85 -18.69
CA GLY A 253 -5.22 -6.10 -19.32
C GLY A 253 -6.39 -5.95 -18.33
N ILE A 254 -7.53 -6.53 -18.68
CA ILE A 254 -8.75 -6.47 -17.86
C ILE A 254 -8.51 -7.16 -16.51
N SER A 255 -8.67 -6.44 -15.41
CA SER A 255 -8.49 -7.00 -14.06
C SER A 255 -9.52 -8.10 -13.75
N ALA A 256 -9.09 -9.11 -12.98
CA ALA A 256 -9.96 -10.19 -12.50
C ALA A 256 -10.81 -9.73 -11.30
N THR A 257 -11.64 -8.71 -11.51
CA THR A 257 -12.44 -8.05 -10.47
C THR A 257 -13.93 -8.01 -10.80
N PRO A 258 -14.64 -9.16 -10.90
CA PRO A 258 -16.06 -9.18 -11.23
C PRO A 258 -16.93 -8.57 -10.14
N LEU A 259 -18.09 -8.08 -10.54
CA LEU A 259 -19.16 -7.67 -9.63
C LEU A 259 -19.90 -8.89 -9.10
N ILE A 260 -19.98 -9.02 -7.78
CA ILE A 260 -20.67 -10.11 -7.06
C ILE A 260 -21.67 -9.56 -6.05
N ALA A 261 -22.40 -10.44 -5.39
CA ALA A 261 -23.41 -10.06 -4.39
C ALA A 261 -24.37 -8.99 -4.93
N ARG A 262 -24.72 -9.11 -6.23
CA ARG A 262 -25.61 -8.19 -6.95
C ARG A 262 -27.01 -8.20 -6.34
N TYR A 263 -27.82 -7.20 -6.69
CA TYR A 263 -29.15 -7.01 -6.10
C TYR A 263 -30.06 -8.25 -6.16
N THR A 264 -29.89 -9.12 -7.17
CA THR A 264 -30.61 -10.39 -7.29
C THR A 264 -30.20 -11.44 -6.25
N GLN A 265 -29.06 -11.25 -5.60
CA GLN A 265 -28.50 -12.14 -4.58
C GLN A 265 -28.69 -11.60 -3.15
N HIS A 266 -29.37 -10.46 -2.99
CA HIS A 266 -29.61 -9.88 -1.67
C HIS A 266 -30.42 -10.83 -0.78
N ASN A 267 -29.91 -11.07 0.41
CA ASN A 267 -30.45 -12.08 1.34
C ASN A 267 -30.82 -11.52 2.71
N CYS A 268 -30.64 -10.21 2.93
CA CYS A 268 -30.97 -9.57 4.20
C CYS A 268 -31.66 -8.20 4.00
N GLY A 269 -32.37 -7.74 5.02
CA GLY A 269 -33.26 -6.59 4.97
C GLY A 269 -34.72 -6.98 4.77
N PRO A 270 -35.65 -6.03 4.48
CA PRO A 270 -35.33 -4.63 4.23
C PRO A 270 -34.94 -3.88 5.50
N PHE A 271 -33.91 -3.02 5.38
CA PHE A 271 -33.46 -2.19 6.47
C PHE A 271 -34.34 -0.93 6.63
N PRO A 272 -34.38 -0.29 7.83
CA PRO A 272 -35.26 0.86 8.09
C PRO A 272 -34.88 2.14 7.36
N GLY A 273 -33.72 2.20 6.68
CA GLY A 273 -33.26 3.34 5.93
C GLY A 273 -34.19 3.77 4.79
N PHE A 274 -33.81 4.79 4.07
CA PHE A 274 -34.60 5.36 2.99
C PHE A 274 -33.75 5.58 1.72
N LEU A 275 -34.45 5.66 0.59
CA LEU A 275 -33.83 6.06 -0.67
C LEU A 275 -33.45 7.53 -0.62
N THR A 276 -32.27 7.82 -1.13
CA THR A 276 -31.80 9.20 -1.32
C THR A 276 -32.16 9.77 -2.68
N ARG A 277 -32.73 8.96 -3.58
CA ARG A 277 -33.04 9.33 -4.98
C ARG A 277 -34.34 8.71 -5.49
N SER A 278 -34.82 9.22 -6.63
CA SER A 278 -35.98 8.68 -7.36
C SER A 278 -35.74 7.25 -7.84
N LEU A 279 -36.82 6.46 -7.91
CA LEU A 279 -36.84 5.11 -8.51
C LEU A 279 -36.88 5.13 -10.04
N ALA A 280 -36.98 6.31 -10.68
CA ALA A 280 -37.05 6.41 -12.13
C ALA A 280 -35.76 5.86 -12.77
N GLY A 281 -35.91 4.98 -13.76
CA GLY A 281 -34.81 4.36 -14.47
C GLY A 281 -34.29 3.04 -13.87
N LEU A 282 -34.78 2.61 -12.71
CA LEU A 282 -34.47 1.28 -12.19
C LEU A 282 -35.14 0.16 -12.98
N PRO A 283 -34.64 -1.09 -12.88
CA PRO A 283 -35.24 -2.24 -13.57
C PRO A 283 -36.75 -2.34 -13.35
N ALA A 284 -37.49 -2.78 -14.37
CA ALA A 284 -38.93 -2.96 -14.26
C ALA A 284 -39.28 -3.91 -13.10
N GLY A 285 -40.21 -3.48 -12.23
CA GLY A 285 -40.60 -4.25 -11.04
C GLY A 285 -39.70 -3.99 -9.80
N PHE A 286 -38.70 -3.12 -9.89
CA PHE A 286 -37.90 -2.74 -8.73
C PHE A 286 -38.71 -1.87 -7.77
N THR A 287 -38.60 -2.17 -6.47
CA THR A 287 -39.36 -1.48 -5.42
C THR A 287 -38.44 -0.77 -4.42
N VAL A 288 -38.99 0.20 -3.69
CA VAL A 288 -38.28 0.84 -2.55
C VAL A 288 -37.81 -0.21 -1.54
N GLU A 289 -38.57 -1.28 -1.35
CA GLU A 289 -38.18 -2.35 -0.44
C GLU A 289 -36.91 -3.07 -0.91
N GLN A 290 -36.78 -3.33 -2.22
CA GLN A 290 -35.57 -3.95 -2.79
C GLN A 290 -34.32 -3.08 -2.65
N SER A 291 -34.46 -1.76 -2.78
CA SER A 291 -33.32 -0.83 -2.59
C SER A 291 -32.81 -0.83 -1.13
N ARG A 292 -33.60 -1.30 -0.18
CA ARG A 292 -33.29 -1.41 1.24
C ARG A 292 -32.77 -2.79 1.65
N LYS A 293 -32.54 -3.68 0.69
CA LYS A 293 -31.91 -4.99 0.89
C LYS A 293 -30.42 -4.93 0.59
N ALA A 294 -29.69 -5.85 1.17
CA ALA A 294 -28.26 -6.03 0.95
C ALA A 294 -27.89 -7.51 0.93
N TYR A 295 -26.68 -7.80 0.52
CA TYR A 295 -26.08 -9.10 0.76
C TYR A 295 -25.43 -9.11 2.14
N CYS A 296 -25.75 -10.13 2.94
CA CYS A 296 -25.18 -10.35 4.25
C CYS A 296 -24.50 -11.72 4.31
N GLY A 297 -23.31 -11.74 4.92
CA GLY A 297 -22.60 -12.98 5.15
C GLY A 297 -21.32 -13.11 4.33
N GLU A 298 -20.91 -14.35 4.11
CA GLU A 298 -19.68 -14.71 3.43
C GLU A 298 -19.77 -14.46 1.93
N LEU A 299 -18.81 -13.68 1.40
CA LEU A 299 -18.63 -13.48 -0.03
C LEU A 299 -17.83 -14.63 -0.64
N LYS A 300 -18.31 -15.13 -1.77
CA LYS A 300 -17.71 -16.28 -2.47
C LYS A 300 -17.34 -15.89 -3.89
N ALA A 301 -16.26 -16.48 -4.39
CA ALA A 301 -15.92 -16.40 -5.78
C ALA A 301 -17.09 -16.93 -6.66
N PRO A 302 -17.31 -16.35 -7.86
CA PRO A 302 -18.29 -16.86 -8.79
C PRO A 302 -18.03 -18.34 -9.14
N SER A 303 -19.06 -19.18 -9.09
CA SER A 303 -18.95 -20.60 -9.43
C SER A 303 -19.06 -20.88 -10.95
N GLY A 304 -19.45 -19.87 -11.74
CA GLY A 304 -19.65 -19.95 -13.18
C GLY A 304 -18.56 -19.21 -13.97
N PRO A 305 -18.70 -19.15 -15.31
CA PRO A 305 -17.83 -18.36 -16.16
C PRO A 305 -17.84 -16.88 -15.73
N ILE A 306 -16.66 -16.29 -15.66
CA ILE A 306 -16.51 -14.87 -15.35
C ILE A 306 -16.62 -14.10 -16.66
N ALA A 307 -17.54 -13.15 -16.71
CA ALA A 307 -17.74 -12.28 -17.87
C ALA A 307 -17.62 -10.82 -17.43
N ILE A 308 -16.63 -10.13 -17.95
CA ILE A 308 -16.43 -8.68 -17.80
C ILE A 308 -16.42 -8.12 -19.21
N ASN A 309 -17.17 -7.04 -19.44
CA ASN A 309 -17.30 -6.42 -20.75
C ASN A 309 -15.91 -6.04 -21.32
N ASN A 310 -15.70 -6.39 -22.59
CA ASN A 310 -14.48 -6.07 -23.35
C ASN A 310 -14.79 -5.34 -24.67
N VAL A 311 -15.98 -4.79 -24.82
CA VAL A 311 -16.38 -3.99 -25.97
C VAL A 311 -15.68 -2.64 -25.91
N LEU A 312 -14.96 -2.29 -26.97
CA LEU A 312 -14.25 -1.02 -27.04
C LEU A 312 -15.18 0.13 -27.45
N PRO A 313 -14.93 1.35 -26.98
CA PRO A 313 -15.67 2.51 -27.43
C PRO A 313 -15.46 2.73 -28.92
N ALA A 314 -16.54 3.08 -29.65
CA ALA A 314 -16.50 3.30 -31.10
C ALA A 314 -15.66 4.51 -31.54
N ALA A 315 -15.27 5.39 -30.60
CA ALA A 315 -14.54 6.62 -30.87
C ALA A 315 -13.29 6.72 -30.00
N SER A 316 -12.22 7.33 -30.55
CA SER A 316 -11.04 7.72 -29.77
C SER A 316 -11.41 8.78 -28.74
N ILE A 317 -10.76 8.70 -27.56
CA ILE A 317 -10.94 9.66 -26.47
C ILE A 317 -9.78 10.66 -26.52
N GLY A 318 -10.08 11.90 -26.83
CA GLY A 318 -9.05 12.88 -27.09
C GLY A 318 -8.19 12.45 -28.29
N LYS A 319 -6.89 12.25 -28.05
CA LYS A 319 -5.93 11.73 -29.05
C LYS A 319 -5.68 10.23 -28.91
N THR A 320 -6.18 9.59 -27.87
CA THR A 320 -5.89 8.20 -27.51
C THR A 320 -6.87 7.28 -28.23
N LYS A 321 -6.34 6.29 -28.94
CA LYS A 321 -7.07 5.15 -29.48
C LYS A 321 -6.73 3.94 -28.64
N PHE A 322 -7.78 3.24 -28.23
CA PHE A 322 -7.62 1.97 -27.51
C PHE A 322 -7.90 0.83 -28.48
N ASP A 323 -7.07 -0.17 -28.45
CA ASP A 323 -7.22 -1.44 -29.15
C ASP A 323 -7.72 -2.55 -28.22
N ASP A 324 -7.63 -2.33 -26.90
CA ASP A 324 -8.19 -3.17 -25.84
C ASP A 324 -8.53 -2.36 -24.58
N HIS A 325 -9.11 -3.02 -23.56
CA HIS A 325 -9.24 -2.48 -22.21
C HIS A 325 -7.94 -2.75 -21.47
N HIS A 326 -7.20 -1.72 -21.15
CA HIS A 326 -5.90 -1.84 -20.49
C HIS A 326 -5.61 -0.68 -19.54
N LEU A 327 -4.54 -0.88 -18.76
CA LEU A 327 -3.87 0.18 -18.01
C LEU A 327 -2.42 0.22 -18.48
N GLU A 328 -1.95 1.38 -18.88
CA GLU A 328 -0.57 1.68 -19.20
C GLU A 328 -0.01 2.64 -18.15
N LEU A 329 1.18 2.33 -17.62
CA LEU A 329 1.84 3.13 -16.60
C LEU A 329 3.30 3.32 -16.96
N ASP A 330 3.72 4.58 -17.03
CA ASP A 330 5.11 4.98 -17.18
C ASP A 330 5.57 5.72 -15.93
N GLN A 331 6.76 5.38 -15.44
CA GLN A 331 7.35 6.04 -14.27
C GLN A 331 8.84 6.19 -14.43
N THR A 332 9.35 7.42 -14.26
CA THR A 332 10.78 7.69 -14.17
C THR A 332 11.13 8.25 -12.80
N LEU A 333 12.33 7.93 -12.33
CA LEU A 333 12.93 8.51 -11.14
C LEU A 333 14.39 8.86 -11.44
N THR A 334 14.74 10.13 -11.33
CA THR A 334 16.12 10.59 -11.36
C THR A 334 16.48 11.19 -10.00
N ALA A 335 17.59 10.75 -9.41
CA ALA A 335 17.97 11.15 -8.07
C ALA A 335 19.48 11.33 -7.93
N GLY A 336 19.87 12.28 -7.07
CA GLY A 336 21.24 12.46 -6.60
C GLY A 336 21.29 12.48 -5.07
N THR A 337 22.19 11.71 -4.48
CA THR A 337 22.47 11.68 -3.05
C THR A 337 23.92 11.97 -2.81
N LEU A 338 24.20 13.04 -2.06
CA LEU A 338 25.55 13.40 -1.59
C LEU A 338 25.64 13.06 -0.10
N GLU A 339 26.69 12.36 0.29
CA GLU A 339 27.06 12.14 1.68
C GLU A 339 28.49 12.64 1.92
N TRP A 340 28.63 13.49 2.91
CA TRP A 340 29.92 14.04 3.29
C TRP A 340 30.14 13.98 4.79
N SER A 341 31.11 13.15 5.20
CA SER A 341 31.55 13.01 6.59
C SER A 341 32.65 14.00 6.87
N PHE A 342 32.52 14.79 7.92
CA PHE A 342 33.45 15.87 8.31
C PHE A 342 33.49 16.03 9.83
N MET A 343 34.45 16.83 10.35
CA MET A 343 34.54 17.22 11.77
C MET A 343 34.22 16.05 12.75
N ASN A 344 35.11 15.07 12.80
CA ASN A 344 34.98 13.92 13.73
C ASN A 344 33.72 13.09 13.54
N GLY A 345 33.29 12.85 12.30
CA GLY A 345 32.24 11.90 11.98
C GLY A 345 30.82 12.49 11.85
N HIS A 346 30.65 13.80 11.86
CA HIS A 346 29.40 14.42 11.45
C HIS A 346 29.15 14.15 9.96
N THR A 347 27.92 13.82 9.59
CA THR A 347 27.57 13.54 8.19
C THR A 347 26.55 14.53 7.68
N LEU A 348 26.90 15.23 6.58
CA LEU A 348 25.95 15.99 5.78
C LEU A 348 25.39 15.09 4.67
N THR A 349 24.09 14.96 4.60
CA THR A 349 23.41 14.27 3.51
C THR A 349 22.55 15.27 2.74
N ALA A 350 22.69 15.30 1.41
CA ALA A 350 21.83 16.07 0.53
C ALA A 350 21.20 15.16 -0.51
N ILE A 351 19.88 15.23 -0.66
CA ILE A 351 19.11 14.44 -1.63
C ILE A 351 18.33 15.39 -2.52
N ALA A 352 18.37 15.16 -3.82
CA ALA A 352 17.53 15.83 -4.81
C ALA A 352 16.97 14.80 -5.78
N SER A 353 15.68 14.90 -6.10
CA SER A 353 15.06 13.98 -7.05
C SER A 353 13.98 14.65 -7.87
N GLN A 354 13.79 14.11 -9.07
CA GLN A 354 12.67 14.40 -9.96
C GLN A 354 12.00 13.06 -10.36
N GLN A 355 10.69 13.06 -10.39
CA GLN A 355 9.88 11.91 -10.81
C GLN A 355 8.78 12.38 -11.76
N ASP A 356 8.56 11.59 -12.79
CA ASP A 356 7.43 11.70 -13.69
C ASP A 356 6.66 10.37 -13.68
N HIS A 357 5.34 10.46 -13.62
CA HIS A 357 4.46 9.30 -13.59
C HIS A 357 3.22 9.57 -14.44
N THR A 358 2.97 8.71 -15.42
CA THR A 358 1.80 8.77 -16.30
C THR A 358 1.02 7.48 -16.19
N VAL A 359 -0.30 7.59 -16.09
CA VAL A 359 -1.21 6.44 -16.13
C VAL A 359 -2.32 6.72 -17.12
N VAL A 360 -2.45 5.89 -18.13
CA VAL A 360 -3.58 5.86 -19.05
C VAL A 360 -4.37 4.59 -18.81
N SER A 361 -5.68 4.69 -18.70
CA SER A 361 -6.53 3.53 -18.43
C SER A 361 -7.87 3.60 -19.13
N LEU A 362 -8.32 2.46 -19.63
CA LEU A 362 -9.68 2.22 -20.08
C LEU A 362 -10.17 0.91 -19.47
N PHE A 363 -11.27 0.95 -18.77
CA PHE A 363 -11.81 -0.25 -18.12
C PHE A 363 -13.34 -0.24 -18.06
N ASP A 364 -13.93 -1.42 -18.04
CA ASP A 364 -15.36 -1.60 -17.76
C ASP A 364 -15.66 -1.19 -16.30
N PHE A 365 -16.52 -0.19 -16.13
CA PHE A 365 -16.87 0.32 -14.81
C PHE A 365 -17.83 -0.60 -14.06
N GLU A 366 -18.70 -1.32 -14.78
CA GLU A 366 -19.67 -2.24 -14.21
C GLU A 366 -19.06 -3.54 -13.72
N ARG A 367 -17.89 -3.94 -14.24
CA ARG A 367 -17.27 -5.23 -13.93
C ARG A 367 -18.21 -6.43 -14.19
N ALA A 368 -19.01 -6.34 -15.23
CA ALA A 368 -20.10 -7.23 -15.57
C ALA A 368 -20.19 -7.41 -17.08
N PRO A 369 -20.99 -8.36 -17.62
CA PRO A 369 -21.10 -8.52 -19.07
C PRO A 369 -21.88 -7.42 -19.78
N GLU A 370 -22.59 -6.59 -19.04
CA GLU A 370 -23.34 -5.46 -19.58
C GLU A 370 -22.38 -4.33 -20.06
N ASP A 371 -22.65 -3.73 -21.21
CA ASP A 371 -21.92 -2.59 -21.76
C ASP A 371 -22.70 -1.29 -21.52
N ARG A 372 -22.53 -0.69 -20.35
CA ARG A 372 -23.21 0.56 -19.98
C ARG A 372 -22.25 1.71 -19.79
N TYR A 373 -21.16 1.48 -19.08
CA TYR A 373 -20.21 2.52 -18.69
C TYR A 373 -18.78 2.02 -18.80
N GLN A 374 -17.99 2.72 -19.56
CA GLN A 374 -16.54 2.53 -19.57
C GLN A 374 -15.91 3.74 -18.90
N ALA A 375 -14.93 3.52 -18.07
CA ALA A 375 -14.18 4.58 -17.42
C ALA A 375 -12.83 4.74 -18.12
N PHE A 376 -12.56 5.97 -18.52
CA PHE A 376 -11.30 6.42 -19.03
C PHE A 376 -10.62 7.30 -18.00
N GLY A 377 -9.32 7.12 -17.82
CA GLY A 377 -8.48 7.98 -17.03
C GLY A 377 -7.15 8.22 -17.73
N ASP A 378 -6.72 9.47 -17.76
CA ASP A 378 -5.38 9.88 -18.15
C ASP A 378 -4.86 10.80 -17.04
N THR A 379 -3.79 10.37 -16.38
CA THR A 379 -3.23 11.05 -15.22
C THR A 379 -1.74 11.23 -15.41
N GLU A 380 -1.31 12.47 -15.35
CA GLU A 380 0.10 12.85 -15.31
C GLU A 380 0.43 13.40 -13.93
N GLN A 381 1.54 12.99 -13.36
CA GLN A 381 2.03 13.46 -12.08
C GLN A 381 3.54 13.70 -12.14
N THR A 382 3.96 14.88 -11.70
CA THR A 382 5.39 15.21 -11.56
C THR A 382 5.69 15.51 -10.10
N GLN A 383 6.87 15.15 -9.62
CA GLN A 383 7.29 15.44 -8.25
C GLN A 383 8.77 15.76 -8.19
N ASP A 384 9.09 16.88 -7.54
CA ASP A 384 10.44 17.24 -7.15
C ASP A 384 10.57 17.12 -5.63
N SER A 385 11.67 16.53 -5.16
CA SER A 385 11.99 16.48 -3.73
C SER A 385 13.41 16.88 -3.43
N TYR A 386 13.58 17.58 -2.33
CA TYR A 386 14.87 18.07 -1.83
C TYR A 386 14.96 17.87 -0.34
N GLU A 387 16.05 17.29 0.13
CA GLU A 387 16.35 17.15 1.55
C GLU A 387 17.80 17.49 1.82
N LEU A 388 18.07 18.26 2.88
CA LEU A 388 19.39 18.50 3.42
C LEU A 388 19.37 18.23 4.91
N ARG A 389 20.23 17.34 5.38
CA ARG A 389 20.34 17.03 6.82
C ARG A 389 21.79 16.91 7.25
N ILE A 390 22.02 17.23 8.52
CA ILE A 390 23.26 16.98 9.23
C ILE A 390 22.98 16.07 10.42
N THR A 391 23.84 15.06 10.61
CA THR A 391 23.71 14.05 11.65
C THR A 391 25.00 14.00 12.47
N SER A 392 24.87 13.88 13.79
CA SER A 392 26.00 13.65 14.69
C SER A 392 26.64 12.28 14.49
N PRO A 393 27.89 12.06 14.92
CA PRO A 393 28.61 10.79 14.80
C PRO A 393 27.89 9.59 15.47
N GLY A 394 27.10 9.82 16.51
CA GLY A 394 26.41 8.74 17.26
C GLY A 394 27.30 8.01 18.29
N GLU A 395 28.54 8.36 18.44
CA GLU A 395 29.50 7.73 19.36
C GLU A 395 29.50 8.32 20.78
N GLY A 396 28.57 9.18 21.12
CA GLY A 396 28.51 9.88 22.42
C GLY A 396 27.19 9.65 23.13
N LYS A 397 27.09 10.18 24.36
CA LYS A 397 25.80 10.18 25.09
C LYS A 397 24.73 11.03 24.45
N LEU A 398 25.12 11.96 23.58
CA LEU A 398 24.22 12.85 22.85
C LEU A 398 24.30 12.53 21.36
N ASP A 399 23.20 12.13 20.78
CA ASP A 399 23.03 12.04 19.35
C ASP A 399 22.00 13.07 18.88
N TRP A 400 22.19 13.62 17.68
CA TRP A 400 21.27 14.60 17.13
C TRP A 400 21.27 14.59 15.61
N MET A 401 20.19 15.05 15.04
CA MET A 401 20.03 15.31 13.61
C MET A 401 19.19 16.58 13.42
N LEU A 402 19.52 17.36 12.40
CA LEU A 402 18.73 18.50 11.96
C LEU A 402 18.64 18.48 10.44
N GLY A 403 17.45 18.72 9.90
CA GLY A 403 17.22 18.71 8.47
C GLY A 403 16.14 19.67 8.02
N VAL A 404 16.17 19.99 6.74
CA VAL A 404 15.13 20.70 6.01
C VAL A 404 14.74 19.90 4.78
N ALA A 405 13.46 19.95 4.41
CA ALA A 405 13.00 19.26 3.22
C ALA A 405 11.92 20.06 2.51
N ARG A 406 11.88 19.92 1.18
CA ARG A 406 10.86 20.46 0.29
C ARG A 406 10.36 19.34 -0.62
N LEU A 407 9.06 19.28 -0.79
CA LEU A 407 8.37 18.39 -1.72
C LEU A 407 7.40 19.22 -2.52
N GLU A 408 7.52 19.18 -3.86
CA GLU A 408 6.59 19.84 -4.78
C GLU A 408 6.03 18.78 -5.74
N ALA A 409 4.71 18.71 -5.88
CA ALA A 409 4.07 17.79 -6.80
C ALA A 409 2.97 18.49 -7.59
N THR A 410 2.89 18.18 -8.89
CA THR A 410 1.81 18.60 -9.78
C THR A 410 1.05 17.38 -10.24
N PHE A 411 -0.24 17.49 -10.31
CA PHE A 411 -1.16 16.43 -10.69
C PHE A 411 -2.11 16.96 -11.75
N SER A 412 -2.21 16.28 -12.89
CA SER A 412 -3.09 16.59 -14.02
C SER A 412 -3.91 15.35 -14.35
N THR A 413 -5.20 15.42 -14.30
CA THR A 413 -6.05 14.27 -14.62
C THR A 413 -7.17 14.64 -15.60
N ILE A 414 -7.38 13.75 -16.54
CA ILE A 414 -8.59 13.70 -17.38
C ILE A 414 -9.32 12.40 -16.99
N GLY A 415 -10.58 12.51 -16.64
CA GLY A 415 -11.44 11.36 -16.38
C GLY A 415 -12.75 11.51 -17.11
N ALA A 416 -13.20 10.45 -17.74
CA ALA A 416 -14.49 10.43 -18.45
C ALA A 416 -15.18 9.08 -18.30
N PHE A 417 -16.51 9.10 -18.28
CA PHE A 417 -17.34 7.93 -18.52
C PHE A 417 -17.84 7.96 -19.95
N ILE A 418 -17.73 6.84 -20.64
CA ILE A 418 -18.08 6.68 -22.05
C ILE A 418 -19.22 5.66 -22.14
N ASN A 419 -20.07 5.81 -23.16
CA ASN A 419 -21.20 4.92 -23.39
C ASN A 419 -22.19 4.84 -22.23
N GLY A 420 -22.89 5.89 -21.93
CA GLY A 420 -24.00 5.84 -20.98
C GLY A 420 -24.96 6.98 -21.23
N THR A 421 -26.23 6.72 -21.13
CA THR A 421 -27.32 7.72 -21.26
C THR A 421 -27.28 8.80 -20.17
N LEU A 422 -26.40 8.64 -19.15
CA LEU A 422 -26.38 9.48 -17.95
C LEU A 422 -25.50 10.71 -18.01
N PHE A 423 -24.47 10.74 -18.87
CA PHE A 423 -23.52 11.86 -18.93
C PHE A 423 -23.57 12.63 -20.25
N GLY A 424 -24.70 12.52 -21.00
CA GLY A 424 -24.90 13.31 -22.21
C GLY A 424 -24.12 12.83 -23.43
N ALA A 425 -23.34 11.77 -23.34
CA ALA A 425 -22.85 11.06 -24.51
C ALA A 425 -23.97 10.11 -24.96
N THR A 426 -24.71 10.50 -25.96
CA THR A 426 -25.63 9.60 -26.68
C THR A 426 -24.82 8.41 -27.19
N ALA A 427 -25.32 7.18 -27.01
CA ALA A 427 -24.74 5.99 -27.59
C ALA A 427 -24.29 6.26 -29.04
N GLY A 428 -22.96 6.22 -29.30
CA GLY A 428 -22.41 6.57 -30.63
C GLY A 428 -22.07 8.05 -30.86
N GLY A 429 -22.21 8.94 -29.87
CA GLY A 429 -21.74 10.32 -29.98
C GLY A 429 -20.22 10.41 -29.74
N PRO A 430 -19.50 11.32 -30.42
CA PRO A 430 -18.10 11.54 -30.14
C PRO A 430 -17.95 11.97 -28.66
N ALA A 431 -16.97 11.40 -27.96
CA ALA A 431 -16.54 11.94 -26.67
C ALA A 431 -16.28 13.44 -26.83
N PRO A 432 -16.60 14.30 -25.83
CA PRO A 432 -16.41 15.72 -25.97
C PRO A 432 -14.98 16.00 -26.43
N ALA A 433 -14.87 16.72 -27.55
CA ALA A 433 -13.58 16.95 -28.24
C ALA A 433 -12.57 17.77 -27.42
N SER A 434 -12.93 18.21 -26.23
CA SER A 434 -12.07 18.98 -25.33
C SER A 434 -12.32 18.56 -23.87
N LEU A 435 -11.70 17.43 -23.45
CA LEU A 435 -11.53 17.18 -22.03
C LEU A 435 -10.41 18.09 -21.52
N VAL A 436 -10.75 19.03 -20.67
CA VAL A 436 -9.76 19.91 -20.04
C VAL A 436 -9.21 19.22 -18.80
N PRO A 437 -7.89 19.00 -18.71
CA PRO A 437 -7.29 18.40 -17.54
C PRO A 437 -7.61 19.19 -16.27
N ALA A 438 -8.04 18.50 -15.22
CA ALA A 438 -8.12 19.07 -13.90
C ALA A 438 -6.71 19.08 -13.28
N LYS A 439 -6.12 20.26 -13.12
CA LYS A 439 -4.78 20.42 -12.58
C LYS A 439 -4.82 20.83 -11.11
N SER A 440 -4.00 20.17 -10.31
CA SER A 440 -3.78 20.50 -8.90
C SER A 440 -2.31 20.35 -8.54
N GLY A 441 -1.90 20.95 -7.44
CA GLY A 441 -0.54 20.87 -6.96
C GLY A 441 -0.48 20.74 -5.44
N SER A 442 0.68 20.36 -4.96
CA SER A 442 0.97 20.41 -3.54
C SER A 442 2.43 20.79 -3.33
N LYS A 443 2.66 21.60 -2.29
CA LYS A 443 3.99 21.97 -1.83
C LYS A 443 4.07 21.78 -0.34
N THR A 444 5.11 21.09 0.13
CA THR A 444 5.40 20.88 1.55
C THR A 444 6.80 21.40 1.85
N ASP A 445 6.89 22.42 2.69
CA ASP A 445 8.15 22.90 3.26
C ASP A 445 8.24 22.47 4.72
N SER A 446 9.40 21.97 5.15
CA SER A 446 9.54 21.48 6.52
C SER A 446 10.96 21.62 7.08
N ILE A 447 11.01 21.76 8.40
CA ILE A 447 12.21 21.56 9.22
C ILE A 447 11.93 20.39 10.17
N PHE A 448 12.91 19.51 10.34
CA PHE A 448 12.79 18.34 11.20
C PHE A 448 14.11 18.05 11.91
N GLY A 449 14.05 17.28 12.97
CA GLY A 449 15.23 16.86 13.68
C GLY A 449 14.94 15.87 14.80
N SER A 450 16.01 15.36 15.36
CA SER A 450 16.01 14.46 16.51
C SER A 450 17.09 14.84 17.49
N VAL A 451 16.85 14.56 18.76
CA VAL A 451 17.85 14.61 19.84
C VAL A 451 17.65 13.37 20.68
N GLY A 452 18.68 12.55 20.81
CA GLY A 452 18.75 11.36 21.69
C GLY A 452 19.80 11.59 22.77
N TYR A 453 19.53 11.10 23.98
CA TYR A 453 20.45 11.21 25.09
C TYR A 453 20.47 9.93 25.93
N ASP A 454 21.66 9.36 26.12
CA ASP A 454 21.89 8.25 27.01
C ASP A 454 22.00 8.75 28.45
N ILE A 455 20.88 8.67 29.18
CA ILE A 455 20.80 9.05 30.60
C ILE A 455 21.72 8.15 31.42
N THR A 456 21.67 6.85 31.12
CA THR A 456 22.58 5.82 31.61
C THR A 456 22.97 4.93 30.43
N ASP A 457 23.90 4.01 30.62
CA ASP A 457 24.28 3.04 29.60
C ASP A 457 23.08 2.13 29.19
N ALA A 458 22.09 1.99 30.06
CA ALA A 458 20.87 1.22 29.78
C ALA A 458 19.67 2.05 29.31
N LEU A 459 19.63 3.36 29.58
CA LEU A 459 18.45 4.19 29.31
C LEU A 459 18.74 5.30 28.31
N ASN A 460 18.16 5.20 27.14
CA ASN A 460 18.12 6.24 26.10
C ASN A 460 16.74 6.88 26.02
N ILE A 461 16.70 8.20 25.91
CA ILE A 461 15.49 8.97 25.60
C ILE A 461 15.75 9.78 24.36
N SER A 462 14.84 9.67 23.37
CA SER A 462 14.93 10.42 22.12
C SER A 462 13.66 11.22 21.87
N VAL A 463 13.82 12.43 21.35
CA VAL A 463 12.75 13.32 20.89
C VAL A 463 13.00 13.64 19.44
N GLU A 464 11.98 13.43 18.62
CA GLU A 464 11.99 13.76 17.22
C GLU A 464 10.81 14.70 16.93
N ALA A 465 10.99 15.64 16.03
CA ALA A 465 9.92 16.56 15.66
C ALA A 465 10.09 17.07 14.23
N ARG A 466 8.95 17.33 13.60
CA ARG A 466 8.86 18.05 12.32
C ARG A 466 7.89 19.21 12.47
N ARG A 467 8.26 20.35 11.95
CA ARG A 467 7.35 21.46 11.65
C ARG A 467 7.22 21.56 10.15
N GLN A 468 6.01 21.38 9.62
CA GLN A 468 5.75 21.43 8.19
C GLN A 468 4.62 22.40 7.85
N LYS A 469 4.73 22.99 6.66
CA LYS A 469 3.69 23.79 6.01
C LYS A 469 3.33 23.12 4.69
N ASP A 470 2.07 22.72 4.56
CA ASP A 470 1.50 22.15 3.35
C ASP A 470 0.66 23.22 2.65
N ILE A 471 0.84 23.39 1.36
CA ILE A 471 0.02 24.20 0.47
C ILE A 471 -0.55 23.28 -0.59
N ILE A 472 -1.86 23.17 -0.66
CA ILE A 472 -2.57 22.41 -1.69
C ILE A 472 -3.26 23.39 -2.62
N THR A 473 -2.82 23.41 -3.89
CA THR A 473 -3.39 24.25 -4.95
C THR A 473 -4.36 23.43 -5.77
N SER A 474 -5.56 23.94 -5.98
CA SER A 474 -6.57 23.34 -6.87
C SER A 474 -6.95 24.29 -8.00
N GLY A 475 -7.25 23.71 -9.17
CA GLY A 475 -7.67 24.49 -10.34
C GLY A 475 -6.53 25.32 -10.95
N ILE A 476 -5.32 24.78 -10.99
CA ILE A 476 -4.15 25.48 -11.58
C ILE A 476 -4.45 25.94 -13.00
N GLY A 477 -4.22 27.22 -13.24
CA GLY A 477 -4.47 27.86 -14.56
C GLY A 477 -5.92 28.27 -14.83
N LEU A 478 -6.82 28.05 -13.87
CA LEU A 478 -8.23 28.48 -13.95
C LEU A 478 -8.43 29.79 -13.17
N PRO A 479 -9.42 30.63 -13.56
CA PRO A 479 -9.77 31.83 -12.76
C PRO A 479 -10.24 31.50 -11.32
N THR A 480 -10.59 30.24 -11.07
CA THR A 480 -11.04 29.70 -9.78
C THR A 480 -9.95 28.98 -9.03
N GLN A 481 -8.67 29.20 -9.39
CA GLN A 481 -7.55 28.65 -8.63
C GLN A 481 -7.56 29.14 -7.18
N PHE A 482 -7.31 28.23 -6.25
CA PHE A 482 -7.22 28.55 -4.82
C PHE A 482 -6.18 27.67 -4.13
N ASP A 483 -5.63 28.20 -3.04
CA ASP A 483 -4.67 27.51 -2.18
C ASP A 483 -5.28 27.23 -0.80
N ILE A 484 -4.99 26.07 -0.25
CA ILE A 484 -5.29 25.71 1.13
C ILE A 484 -3.98 25.43 1.86
N GLU A 485 -3.75 26.18 2.93
CA GLU A 485 -2.58 26.04 3.76
C GLU A 485 -2.91 25.27 5.05
N THR A 486 -2.06 24.30 5.38
CA THR A 486 -2.08 23.58 6.65
C THR A 486 -0.70 23.63 7.27
N THR A 487 -0.61 23.91 8.55
CA THR A 487 0.67 23.90 9.27
C THR A 487 0.60 22.95 10.46
N ALA A 488 1.47 21.96 10.51
CA ALA A 488 1.47 20.92 11.54
C ALA A 488 2.79 20.85 12.29
N THR A 489 2.72 20.46 13.56
CA THR A 489 3.87 20.04 14.37
C THR A 489 3.67 18.59 14.75
N LEU A 490 4.65 17.75 14.42
CA LEU A 490 4.56 16.29 14.43
C LEU A 490 5.68 15.74 15.34
N PRO A 491 5.42 15.63 16.65
CA PRO A 491 6.38 15.09 17.60
C PRO A 491 6.37 13.57 17.62
N ARG A 492 7.53 12.98 18.00
CA ARG A 492 7.69 11.59 18.40
C ARG A 492 8.59 11.54 19.63
N PHE A 493 8.20 10.78 20.64
CA PHE A 493 8.94 10.55 21.87
C PHE A 493 9.26 9.07 21.99
N LEU A 494 10.53 8.76 22.19
CA LEU A 494 11.02 7.40 22.25
C LEU A 494 11.80 7.19 23.54
N VAL A 495 11.59 6.06 24.18
CA VAL A 495 12.36 5.58 25.33
C VAL A 495 12.83 4.18 25.01
N ARG A 496 14.12 3.92 25.13
CA ARG A 496 14.72 2.58 25.08
C ARG A 496 15.37 2.29 26.42
N TYR A 497 15.10 1.11 26.93
CA TYR A 497 15.74 0.59 28.16
C TYR A 497 16.34 -0.79 27.87
N ALA A 498 17.67 -0.88 27.85
CA ALA A 498 18.38 -2.14 27.77
C ALA A 498 18.23 -2.89 29.10
N LEU A 499 17.38 -3.92 29.10
CA LEU A 499 17.16 -4.79 30.25
C LEU A 499 18.37 -5.71 30.45
N SER A 500 19.02 -6.10 29.37
CA SER A 500 20.32 -6.78 29.27
C SER A 500 20.95 -6.39 27.92
N ASP A 501 22.16 -6.89 27.65
CA ASP A 501 22.86 -6.69 26.38
C ASP A 501 22.05 -7.25 25.19
N ASP A 502 21.18 -8.22 25.44
CA ASP A 502 20.41 -8.95 24.44
C ASP A 502 18.92 -8.58 24.43
N THR A 503 18.46 -7.71 25.34
CA THR A 503 17.02 -7.42 25.52
C THR A 503 16.78 -5.95 25.71
N ASN A 504 16.01 -5.37 24.79
CA ASN A 504 15.55 -3.99 24.84
C ASN A 504 14.04 -3.90 25.10
N LEU A 505 13.64 -3.07 26.06
CA LEU A 505 12.29 -2.58 26.20
C LEU A 505 12.20 -1.20 25.56
N TYR A 506 11.07 -0.89 24.94
CA TYR A 506 10.87 0.45 24.41
C TYR A 506 9.44 0.95 24.58
N ALA A 507 9.30 2.28 24.58
CA ALA A 507 8.02 2.96 24.48
C ALA A 507 8.12 4.05 23.44
N ASN A 508 7.04 4.22 22.66
CA ASN A 508 6.93 5.17 21.56
C ASN A 508 5.60 5.90 21.60
N TYR A 509 5.66 7.22 21.58
CA TYR A 509 4.52 8.08 21.25
C TYR A 509 4.81 8.81 19.95
N ALA A 510 3.91 8.75 18.98
CA ALA A 510 4.06 9.45 17.71
C ALA A 510 2.74 10.09 17.27
N LYS A 511 2.87 11.27 16.66
CA LYS A 511 1.76 11.99 16.03
C LYS A 511 1.99 12.07 14.53
N GLY A 512 0.92 11.82 13.76
CA GLY A 512 0.87 12.05 12.31
C GLY A 512 -0.32 12.92 11.94
N ASN A 513 -0.27 13.54 10.76
CA ASN A 513 -1.37 14.33 10.24
C ASN A 513 -1.65 14.06 8.76
N GLN A 514 -2.88 14.27 8.37
CA GLN A 514 -3.34 14.35 6.99
C GLN A 514 -3.84 15.78 6.77
N PRO A 515 -3.29 16.55 5.81
CA PRO A 515 -3.61 17.98 5.65
C PRO A 515 -5.09 18.21 5.29
N THR A 516 -5.55 19.43 5.52
CA THR A 516 -6.85 19.91 5.07
C THR A 516 -7.00 19.74 3.57
N GLN A 517 -8.14 19.24 3.12
CA GLN A 517 -8.47 19.06 1.69
C GLN A 517 -9.51 20.07 1.26
N GLY A 518 -9.35 20.61 0.04
CA GLY A 518 -10.32 21.48 -0.59
C GLY A 518 -11.24 20.75 -1.58
N TYR A 519 -12.39 21.33 -1.82
CA TYR A 519 -13.34 20.87 -2.82
C TYR A 519 -13.38 21.83 -4.01
N ALA A 520 -12.65 21.53 -5.07
CA ALA A 520 -12.49 22.41 -6.23
C ALA A 520 -13.82 22.88 -6.83
N THR A 521 -14.80 21.98 -6.97
CA THR A 521 -16.12 22.29 -7.50
C THR A 521 -16.85 23.37 -6.68
N PHE A 522 -16.67 23.39 -5.35
CA PHE A 522 -17.27 24.42 -4.50
C PHE A 522 -16.78 25.82 -4.86
N PHE A 523 -15.47 25.97 -5.12
CA PHE A 523 -14.86 27.26 -5.45
C PHE A 523 -15.14 27.74 -6.88
N GLN A 524 -15.73 26.88 -7.72
CA GLN A 524 -16.22 27.26 -9.06
C GLN A 524 -17.64 27.88 -9.02
N LEU A 525 -18.34 27.78 -7.90
CA LEU A 525 -19.67 28.32 -7.72
C LEU A 525 -19.63 29.84 -7.50
N THR A 526 -20.70 30.53 -7.90
CA THR A 526 -20.90 31.94 -7.50
C THR A 526 -21.11 32.06 -5.97
N PRO A 527 -20.85 33.23 -5.35
CA PRO A 527 -21.06 33.41 -3.92
C PRO A 527 -22.48 33.06 -3.44
N ALA A 528 -23.51 33.34 -4.24
CA ALA A 528 -24.87 32.96 -3.91
C ALA A 528 -25.07 31.44 -3.90
N GLN A 529 -24.57 30.74 -4.90
CA GLN A 529 -24.60 29.28 -4.98
C GLN A 529 -23.77 28.63 -3.86
N GLN A 530 -22.62 29.20 -3.50
CA GLN A 530 -21.81 28.73 -2.36
C GLN A 530 -22.62 28.79 -1.05
N ALA A 531 -23.35 29.89 -0.83
CA ALA A 531 -24.19 30.02 0.36
C ALA A 531 -25.30 28.96 0.40
N VAL A 532 -25.94 28.67 -0.72
CA VAL A 532 -26.95 27.61 -0.85
C VAL A 532 -26.32 26.25 -0.63
N ALA A 533 -25.17 25.96 -1.24
CA ALA A 533 -24.43 24.69 -1.12
C ALA A 533 -24.04 24.42 0.34
N LEU A 534 -23.44 25.39 1.03
CA LEU A 534 -23.09 25.28 2.47
C LEU A 534 -24.31 24.98 3.35
N LYS A 535 -25.42 25.69 3.13
CA LYS A 535 -26.67 25.47 3.86
C LYS A 535 -27.21 24.04 3.70
N ASN A 536 -26.95 23.43 2.56
CA ASN A 536 -27.37 22.07 2.23
C ASN A 536 -26.29 21.01 2.46
N GLY A 537 -25.23 21.37 3.20
CA GLY A 537 -24.23 20.41 3.67
C GLY A 537 -23.09 20.10 2.70
N VAL A 538 -22.92 20.88 1.62
CA VAL A 538 -21.71 20.81 0.79
C VAL A 538 -20.60 21.53 1.54
N SER A 539 -19.56 20.79 1.95
CA SER A 539 -18.38 21.40 2.58
C SER A 539 -17.44 21.97 1.52
N SER A 540 -16.83 23.11 1.80
CA SER A 540 -15.74 23.65 0.96
C SER A 540 -14.43 22.91 1.21
N THR A 541 -14.26 22.34 2.40
CA THR A 541 -13.05 21.62 2.83
C THR A 541 -13.39 20.45 3.74
N ALA A 542 -12.50 19.43 3.80
CA ALA A 542 -12.38 18.55 4.95
C ALA A 542 -11.24 19.05 5.85
N PRO A 543 -11.45 19.16 7.16
CA PRO A 543 -10.40 19.60 8.08
C PRO A 543 -9.26 18.58 8.13
N GLU A 544 -8.12 19.02 8.69
CA GLU A 544 -6.99 18.16 9.01
C GLU A 544 -7.42 16.94 9.84
N ALA A 545 -6.89 15.77 9.51
CA ALA A 545 -7.01 14.57 10.33
C ALA A 545 -5.70 14.31 11.08
N GLU A 546 -5.81 13.75 12.28
CA GLU A 546 -4.69 13.49 13.17
C GLU A 546 -4.69 12.02 13.60
N VAL A 547 -3.51 11.42 13.72
CA VAL A 547 -3.33 10.13 14.40
C VAL A 547 -2.36 10.28 15.56
N LYS A 548 -2.69 9.61 16.68
CA LYS A 548 -1.79 9.43 17.83
C LYS A 548 -1.57 7.95 18.03
N ASN A 549 -0.31 7.56 18.12
CA ASN A 549 0.11 6.20 18.40
C ASN A 549 0.79 6.13 19.76
N TYR A 550 0.37 5.20 20.58
CA TYR A 550 1.02 4.81 21.83
C TYR A 550 1.46 3.35 21.68
N GLU A 551 2.73 3.09 21.85
CA GLU A 551 3.31 1.78 21.63
C GLU A 551 4.28 1.42 22.74
N PHE A 552 4.25 0.17 23.17
CA PHE A 552 5.22 -0.43 24.09
C PHE A 552 5.66 -1.77 23.52
N GLY A 553 6.96 -2.06 23.56
CA GLY A 553 7.47 -3.32 23.01
C GLY A 553 8.72 -3.83 23.71
N ILE A 554 9.03 -5.05 23.35
CA ILE A 554 10.24 -5.78 23.76
C ILE A 554 10.92 -6.35 22.52
N LYS A 555 12.23 -6.28 22.49
CA LYS A 555 13.07 -6.91 21.47
C LYS A 555 14.14 -7.73 22.16
N HIS A 556 14.27 -8.97 21.76
CA HIS A 556 15.26 -9.89 22.30
C HIS A 556 15.94 -10.64 21.17
N ARG A 557 17.25 -10.82 21.28
CA ARG A 557 18.07 -11.68 20.42
C ARG A 557 19.00 -12.51 21.30
N ALA A 558 19.01 -13.82 21.10
CA ALA A 558 19.91 -14.69 21.84
C ALA A 558 21.39 -14.32 21.57
N PRO A 559 22.28 -14.39 22.60
CA PRO A 559 23.69 -14.04 22.44
C PRO A 559 24.42 -14.80 21.34
N ASP A 560 24.02 -16.07 21.13
CA ASP A 560 24.54 -16.93 20.07
C ASP A 560 23.87 -16.74 18.70
N GLY A 561 22.92 -15.81 18.61
CA GLY A 561 22.15 -15.54 17.39
C GLY A 561 21.17 -16.64 16.98
N SER A 562 20.99 -17.68 17.83
CA SER A 562 20.13 -18.84 17.48
C SER A 562 18.66 -18.52 17.40
N TRP A 563 18.17 -17.46 18.05
CA TRP A 563 16.80 -17.00 17.96
C TRP A 563 16.64 -15.53 18.29
N TYR A 564 15.56 -14.93 17.80
CA TYR A 564 15.11 -13.61 18.22
C TYR A 564 13.58 -13.59 18.36
N LEU A 565 13.08 -12.67 19.18
CA LEU A 565 11.66 -12.40 19.37
C LEU A 565 11.44 -10.92 19.59
N ASN A 566 10.60 -10.31 18.77
CA ASN A 566 10.13 -8.95 18.91
C ASN A 566 8.63 -8.97 19.18
N ALA A 567 8.15 -8.18 20.14
CA ALA A 567 6.73 -8.06 20.43
C ALA A 567 6.37 -6.61 20.75
N SER A 568 5.20 -6.17 20.32
CA SER A 568 4.69 -4.85 20.63
C SER A 568 3.19 -4.86 20.91
N LEU A 569 2.77 -3.96 21.79
CA LEU A 569 1.38 -3.60 22.04
C LEU A 569 1.17 -2.15 21.59
N TYR A 570 0.05 -1.86 20.94
CA TYR A 570 -0.22 -0.52 20.48
C TYR A 570 -1.67 -0.09 20.67
N TYR A 571 -1.85 1.22 20.79
CA TYR A 571 -3.13 1.91 20.76
C TYR A 571 -3.05 3.13 19.86
N LEU A 572 -3.94 3.19 18.86
CA LEU A 572 -4.03 4.25 17.87
C LEU A 572 -5.35 4.99 18.02
N GLU A 573 -5.30 6.33 18.05
CA GLU A 573 -6.46 7.20 17.92
C GLU A 573 -6.39 7.94 16.58
N TRP A 574 -7.40 7.79 15.73
CA TRP A 574 -7.54 8.54 14.49
C TRP A 574 -8.69 9.52 14.62
N ILE A 575 -8.37 10.80 14.67
CA ILE A 575 -9.27 11.92 14.93
C ILE A 575 -9.50 12.69 13.63
N GLY A 576 -10.75 13.03 13.35
CA GLY A 576 -11.12 13.82 12.18
C GLY A 576 -10.92 13.09 10.85
N ARG A 577 -11.06 11.77 10.83
CA ARG A 577 -10.92 10.95 9.61
C ARG A 577 -11.64 11.61 8.43
N GLN A 578 -10.93 11.77 7.32
CA GLN A 578 -11.47 12.38 6.11
C GLN A 578 -12.22 11.35 5.27
N GLY A 579 -13.30 11.78 4.63
CA GLY A 579 -14.10 10.99 3.71
C GLY A 579 -14.68 11.87 2.61
N VAL A 580 -15.32 11.23 1.63
CA VAL A 580 -16.06 11.91 0.57
C VAL A 580 -17.48 11.39 0.49
N ARG A 581 -18.42 12.25 0.08
CA ARG A 581 -19.81 11.90 -0.12
C ARG A 581 -20.40 12.63 -1.32
N SER A 582 -21.51 12.14 -1.85
CA SER A 582 -22.30 12.86 -2.84
C SER A 582 -23.42 13.63 -2.15
N VAL A 583 -23.62 14.88 -2.56
CA VAL A 583 -24.68 15.77 -2.05
C VAL A 583 -25.43 16.35 -3.24
N GLN A 584 -26.75 16.28 -3.20
CA GLN A 584 -27.62 16.92 -4.19
C GLN A 584 -28.22 18.19 -3.59
N VAL A 585 -28.15 19.29 -4.35
CA VAL A 585 -28.59 20.61 -3.89
C VAL A 585 -29.33 21.29 -5.01
N ASP A 586 -30.54 21.73 -4.76
CA ASP A 586 -31.25 22.66 -5.65
C ASP A 586 -30.57 24.03 -5.56
N LEU A 587 -29.66 24.29 -6.50
CA LEU A 587 -28.83 25.52 -6.52
C LEU A 587 -29.57 26.75 -7.03
N ASN A 588 -30.61 26.55 -7.84
CA ASN A 588 -31.35 27.61 -8.49
C ASN A 588 -32.70 27.88 -7.82
N GLY A 589 -33.14 27.01 -6.89
CA GLY A 589 -34.37 27.17 -6.11
C GLY A 589 -35.65 26.90 -6.91
N ASP A 590 -35.57 26.16 -8.01
CA ASP A 590 -36.74 25.85 -8.88
C ASP A 590 -37.52 24.61 -8.42
N GLY A 591 -37.02 23.92 -7.35
CA GLY A 591 -37.58 22.68 -6.80
C GLY A 591 -37.27 21.43 -7.61
N VAL A 592 -36.41 21.51 -8.64
CA VAL A 592 -36.02 20.41 -9.51
C VAL A 592 -34.52 20.21 -9.39
N ILE A 593 -34.09 19.12 -8.75
CA ILE A 593 -32.66 18.79 -8.66
C ILE A 593 -32.23 18.06 -9.92
N THR A 594 -31.29 18.65 -10.66
CA THR A 594 -30.70 18.03 -11.84
C THR A 594 -29.66 16.99 -11.44
N ASN A 595 -29.57 15.87 -12.20
CA ASN A 595 -28.55 14.85 -11.96
C ASN A 595 -27.18 15.19 -12.59
N LEU A 596 -27.08 16.36 -13.26
CA LEU A 596 -25.82 16.79 -13.83
C LEU A 596 -24.81 17.14 -12.73
N PRO A 597 -23.52 16.83 -12.94
CA PRO A 597 -22.48 17.21 -11.98
C PRO A 597 -22.37 18.74 -11.82
N ALA A 598 -22.17 19.21 -10.60
CA ALA A 598 -21.84 20.61 -10.36
C ALA A 598 -20.44 20.94 -10.97
N PRO A 599 -20.18 22.17 -11.40
CA PRO A 599 -21.00 23.39 -11.18
C PRO A 599 -22.08 23.65 -12.23
N SER A 600 -22.10 22.90 -13.34
CA SER A 600 -23.11 23.05 -14.40
C SER A 600 -24.47 22.43 -14.04
N GLY A 601 -24.51 21.60 -13.00
CA GLY A 601 -25.69 20.94 -12.44
C GLY A 601 -25.70 21.02 -10.92
N GLU A 602 -26.46 20.15 -10.28
CA GLU A 602 -26.81 20.21 -8.86
C GLU A 602 -26.39 18.96 -8.07
N ASN A 603 -25.59 18.09 -8.70
CA ASN A 603 -25.04 16.90 -8.09
C ASN A 603 -23.55 17.11 -7.72
N PHE A 604 -23.29 17.29 -6.45
CA PHE A 604 -21.93 17.43 -5.91
C PHE A 604 -21.37 16.05 -5.57
N ASN A 605 -20.47 15.55 -6.40
CA ASN A 605 -19.78 14.29 -6.17
C ASN A 605 -18.46 14.51 -5.40
N ALA A 606 -18.06 13.54 -4.59
CA ALA A 606 -16.81 13.57 -3.84
C ALA A 606 -16.62 14.81 -2.95
N VAL A 607 -17.70 15.34 -2.36
CA VAL A 607 -17.65 16.42 -1.37
C VAL A 607 -16.84 15.95 -0.17
N PRO A 608 -15.71 16.59 0.16
CA PRO A 608 -14.87 16.18 1.29
C PRO A 608 -15.53 16.58 2.63
N PHE A 609 -15.38 15.74 3.64
CA PHE A 609 -15.92 16.01 4.97
C PHE A 609 -15.13 15.26 6.06
N ALA A 610 -15.29 15.66 7.32
CA ALA A 610 -14.80 14.90 8.45
C ALA A 610 -15.75 13.73 8.72
N ALA A 611 -15.30 12.51 8.43
CA ALA A 611 -16.12 11.30 8.56
C ALA A 611 -16.23 10.78 10.01
N GLY A 612 -15.43 11.33 10.94
CA GLY A 612 -15.48 10.99 12.36
C GLY A 612 -14.16 10.51 12.93
N ASP A 613 -14.24 9.84 14.07
CA ASP A 613 -13.09 9.37 14.82
C ASP A 613 -13.12 7.84 14.95
N SER A 614 -11.95 7.24 15.11
CA SER A 614 -11.81 5.80 15.31
C SER A 614 -10.60 5.46 16.17
N ASN A 615 -10.58 4.27 16.71
CA ASN A 615 -9.42 3.73 17.39
C ASN A 615 -9.06 2.34 16.87
N THR A 616 -7.81 1.95 17.09
CA THR A 616 -7.32 0.59 16.90
C THR A 616 -6.44 0.22 18.09
N ARG A 617 -6.65 -0.96 18.65
CA ARG A 617 -5.77 -1.56 19.65
C ARG A 617 -5.33 -2.93 19.17
N GLY A 618 -4.09 -3.27 19.46
CA GLY A 618 -3.57 -4.53 18.97
C GLY A 618 -2.20 -4.89 19.51
N PHE A 619 -1.72 -6.01 18.99
CA PHE A 619 -0.35 -6.46 19.22
C PHE A 619 0.27 -7.00 17.94
N GLU A 620 1.58 -6.98 17.90
CA GLU A 620 2.38 -7.56 16.83
C GLU A 620 3.52 -8.36 17.46
N VAL A 621 3.83 -9.50 16.86
CA VAL A 621 4.91 -10.39 17.28
C VAL A 621 5.61 -10.89 16.02
N ASP A 622 6.93 -10.89 16.00
CA ASP A 622 7.77 -11.55 15.00
C ASP A 622 8.97 -12.22 15.65
N GLY A 623 9.41 -13.30 15.05
CA GLY A 623 10.55 -14.04 15.59
C GLY A 623 10.98 -15.18 14.68
N ALA A 624 12.19 -15.68 14.93
CA ALA A 624 12.71 -16.88 14.30
C ALA A 624 13.63 -17.63 15.28
N VAL A 625 13.76 -18.93 15.08
CA VAL A 625 14.62 -19.82 15.85
C VAL A 625 15.25 -20.87 14.95
N SER A 626 16.56 -21.03 15.04
CA SER A 626 17.30 -22.16 14.49
C SER A 626 17.11 -23.35 15.41
N LEU A 627 16.18 -24.26 15.07
CA LEU A 627 15.88 -25.46 15.85
C LEU A 627 17.06 -26.45 15.85
N THR A 628 17.78 -26.47 14.75
CA THR A 628 19.06 -27.19 14.57
C THR A 628 19.90 -26.38 13.59
N ASP A 629 21.14 -26.80 13.33
CA ASP A 629 22.03 -26.19 12.33
C ASP A 629 21.42 -26.19 10.91
N LYS A 630 20.37 -27.00 10.67
CA LYS A 630 19.74 -27.20 9.37
C LYS A 630 18.28 -26.77 9.32
N VAL A 631 17.64 -26.49 10.44
CA VAL A 631 16.20 -26.21 10.50
C VAL A 631 15.94 -24.88 11.15
N THR A 632 15.36 -23.97 10.41
CA THR A 632 14.89 -22.67 10.92
C THR A 632 13.36 -22.61 10.88
N LEU A 633 12.76 -22.22 12.00
CA LEU A 633 11.35 -21.91 12.12
C LEU A 633 11.20 -20.42 12.42
N GLY A 634 10.35 -19.72 11.72
CA GLY A 634 10.07 -18.32 12.05
C GLY A 634 8.71 -17.90 11.59
N GLY A 635 8.29 -16.72 12.03
CA GLY A 635 6.98 -16.19 11.66
C GLY A 635 6.66 -14.86 12.29
N SER A 636 5.49 -14.37 11.94
CA SER A 636 4.96 -13.11 12.45
C SER A 636 3.45 -13.19 12.61
N LEU A 637 2.92 -12.46 13.58
CA LEU A 637 1.49 -12.41 13.91
C LEU A 637 1.10 -10.98 14.27
N ALA A 638 -0.04 -10.52 13.78
CA ALA A 638 -0.62 -9.23 14.15
C ALA A 638 -2.11 -9.37 14.46
N TYR A 639 -2.54 -8.72 15.52
CA TYR A 639 -3.93 -8.55 15.89
C TYR A 639 -4.29 -7.06 15.88
N ALA A 640 -5.41 -6.71 15.28
CA ALA A 640 -5.90 -5.34 15.17
C ALA A 640 -7.42 -5.29 15.42
N ASP A 641 -7.82 -4.81 16.58
CA ASP A 641 -9.23 -4.55 16.91
C ASP A 641 -9.56 -3.09 16.60
N THR A 642 -10.29 -2.86 15.52
CA THR A 642 -10.66 -1.53 15.03
C THR A 642 -12.08 -1.18 15.45
N GLU A 643 -12.32 0.08 15.84
CA GLU A 643 -13.65 0.57 16.19
C GLU A 643 -13.85 2.02 15.72
N ILE A 644 -14.96 2.27 15.06
CA ILE A 644 -15.43 3.63 14.78
C ILE A 644 -16.08 4.16 16.04
N THR A 645 -15.46 5.18 16.66
CA THR A 645 -15.91 5.75 17.92
C THR A 645 -16.87 6.92 17.74
N LYS A 646 -16.74 7.62 16.59
CA LYS A 646 -17.62 8.71 16.18
C LYS A 646 -17.75 8.67 14.67
N ALA A 647 -18.96 8.67 14.17
CA ALA A 647 -19.23 8.76 12.74
C ALA A 647 -20.09 9.99 12.44
N LEU A 648 -19.77 10.66 11.34
CA LEU A 648 -20.48 11.84 10.88
C LEU A 648 -20.84 11.67 9.40
N ASN A 649 -22.13 11.79 9.09
CA ASN A 649 -22.61 11.88 7.70
C ASN A 649 -22.21 10.72 6.77
N GLU A 650 -22.05 9.51 7.31
CA GLU A 650 -21.74 8.33 6.51
C GLU A 650 -22.94 7.90 5.64
N ALA A 651 -22.71 7.74 4.35
CA ALA A 651 -23.79 7.47 3.39
C ALA A 651 -24.41 6.07 3.54
N LEU A 652 -23.60 5.03 3.78
CA LEU A 652 -24.10 3.67 3.92
C LEU A 652 -24.94 3.44 5.19
N PRO A 653 -24.53 3.88 6.38
CA PRO A 653 -25.40 3.87 7.55
C PRO A 653 -26.71 4.64 7.34
N LEU A 654 -26.66 5.79 6.68
CA LEU A 654 -27.87 6.57 6.37
C LEU A 654 -28.81 5.76 5.46
N ARG A 655 -28.27 5.14 4.42
CA ARG A 655 -29.02 4.33 3.46
C ARG A 655 -29.73 3.15 4.12
N PHE A 656 -29.02 2.38 4.96
CA PHE A 656 -29.57 1.15 5.52
C PHE A 656 -30.27 1.36 6.85
N PHE A 657 -29.76 2.23 7.72
CA PHE A 657 -30.28 2.41 9.07
C PHE A 657 -31.07 3.70 9.29
N GLY A 658 -31.15 4.57 8.27
CA GLY A 658 -31.82 5.88 8.41
C GLY A 658 -31.08 6.87 9.32
N LYS A 659 -29.84 6.59 9.68
CA LYS A 659 -28.96 7.43 10.49
C LYS A 659 -27.54 7.42 9.93
N THR A 660 -26.82 8.51 10.14
CA THR A 660 -25.45 8.67 9.64
C THR A 660 -24.37 8.11 10.58
N ASP A 661 -24.79 7.51 11.70
CA ASP A 661 -23.89 7.04 12.75
C ASP A 661 -23.44 5.60 12.49
N ALA A 662 -22.13 5.40 12.32
CA ALA A 662 -21.47 4.10 12.18
C ALA A 662 -20.68 3.72 13.45
N LYS A 663 -20.98 4.31 14.59
CA LYS A 663 -20.32 3.98 15.85
C LYS A 663 -20.45 2.49 16.19
N GLY A 664 -19.34 1.88 16.59
CA GLY A 664 -19.26 0.47 16.97
C GLY A 664 -19.01 -0.49 15.79
N PHE A 665 -19.03 0.01 14.54
CA PHE A 665 -18.62 -0.81 13.40
C PHE A 665 -17.09 -0.89 13.29
N LYS A 666 -16.62 -1.98 12.67
CA LYS A 666 -15.21 -2.19 12.35
C LYS A 666 -14.84 -1.53 11.02
N PHE A 667 -13.57 -1.21 10.85
CA PHE A 667 -13.07 -0.77 9.55
C PHE A 667 -13.18 -1.89 8.51
N PRO A 668 -13.61 -1.54 7.28
CA PRO A 668 -13.59 -2.48 6.16
C PRO A 668 -12.15 -2.81 5.74
N LEU A 669 -11.98 -3.95 5.06
CA LEU A 669 -10.72 -4.45 4.48
C LEU A 669 -9.62 -4.80 5.49
N VAL A 670 -9.88 -4.69 6.78
CA VAL A 670 -8.93 -4.96 7.86
C VAL A 670 -9.23 -6.31 8.49
N PRO A 671 -8.29 -7.27 8.48
CA PRO A 671 -8.44 -8.51 9.25
C PRO A 671 -8.19 -8.25 10.74
N ASP A 672 -8.99 -8.87 11.61
CA ASP A 672 -8.73 -8.82 13.06
C ASP A 672 -7.42 -9.53 13.42
N LEU A 673 -7.05 -10.59 12.68
CA LEU A 673 -5.85 -11.38 12.88
C LEU A 673 -5.20 -11.69 11.52
N SER A 674 -3.89 -11.50 11.43
CA SER A 674 -3.09 -11.92 10.28
C SER A 674 -1.77 -12.52 10.76
N GLY A 675 -1.22 -13.45 10.01
CA GLY A 675 0.03 -14.12 10.38
C GLY A 675 0.72 -14.78 9.20
N ALA A 676 2.03 -14.96 9.35
CA ALA A 676 2.84 -15.74 8.44
C ALA A 676 3.76 -16.65 9.27
N LEU A 677 3.96 -17.87 8.83
CA LEU A 677 4.85 -18.85 9.45
C LEU A 677 5.69 -19.49 8.35
N PHE A 678 6.97 -19.70 8.60
CA PHE A 678 7.81 -20.47 7.68
C PHE A 678 8.62 -21.54 8.40
N LEU A 679 8.86 -22.61 7.68
CA LEU A 679 9.79 -23.66 8.04
C LEU A 679 10.79 -23.82 6.89
N GLN A 680 12.10 -23.74 7.20
CA GLN A 680 13.19 -23.87 6.25
C GLN A 680 14.13 -24.95 6.71
N TYR A 681 14.53 -25.80 5.79
CA TYR A 681 15.57 -26.81 5.96
C TYR A 681 16.68 -26.53 4.96
N GLU A 682 17.94 -26.53 5.41
CA GLU A 682 19.15 -26.33 4.59
C GLU A 682 20.16 -27.40 4.96
N ASP A 683 20.83 -27.93 3.94
CA ASP A 683 21.86 -28.96 4.17
C ASP A 683 22.94 -28.90 3.08
N GLU A 684 24.18 -28.96 3.51
CA GLU A 684 25.32 -29.03 2.62
C GLU A 684 25.39 -30.40 1.92
N MET A 685 25.69 -30.39 0.64
CA MET A 685 26.04 -31.55 -0.13
C MET A 685 27.55 -31.59 -0.37
N SER A 686 28.06 -32.64 -1.00
CA SER A 686 29.48 -32.74 -1.36
C SER A 686 29.91 -31.60 -2.29
N GLY A 687 30.98 -30.90 -1.96
CA GLY A 687 31.50 -29.74 -2.68
C GLY A 687 30.92 -28.43 -2.12
N ASP A 688 30.71 -27.46 -2.99
CA ASP A 688 30.14 -26.13 -2.70
C ASP A 688 28.60 -26.07 -2.82
N ARG A 689 27.93 -27.23 -2.82
CA ARG A 689 26.50 -27.34 -3.07
C ARG A 689 25.73 -27.37 -1.78
N GLU A 690 24.69 -26.59 -1.71
CA GLU A 690 23.68 -26.61 -0.67
C GLU A 690 22.31 -26.85 -1.29
N TRP A 691 21.46 -27.65 -0.65
CA TRP A 691 20.07 -27.75 -1.01
C TRP A 691 19.19 -27.24 0.14
N TYR A 692 18.07 -26.67 -0.21
CA TYR A 692 17.11 -26.17 0.75
C TYR A 692 15.68 -26.57 0.39
N ALA A 693 14.85 -26.66 1.43
CA ALA A 693 13.41 -26.81 1.30
C ALA A 693 12.72 -25.83 2.25
N ARG A 694 11.77 -25.09 1.73
CA ARG A 694 11.03 -24.08 2.47
C ARG A 694 9.53 -24.26 2.28
N SER A 695 8.76 -24.05 3.35
CA SER A 695 7.31 -23.92 3.32
C SER A 695 6.89 -22.67 4.05
N ASP A 696 6.03 -21.89 3.44
CA ASP A 696 5.44 -20.68 4.02
C ASP A 696 3.93 -20.84 4.13
N LEU A 697 3.37 -20.58 5.31
CA LEU A 697 1.94 -20.52 5.57
C LEU A 697 1.56 -19.08 5.86
N THR A 698 0.54 -18.57 5.17
CA THR A 698 -0.04 -17.26 5.43
C THR A 698 -1.50 -17.42 5.89
N TYR A 699 -1.87 -16.64 6.88
CA TYR A 699 -3.21 -16.57 7.45
C TYR A 699 -3.70 -15.13 7.42
N ILE A 700 -4.85 -14.89 6.80
CA ILE A 700 -5.52 -13.60 6.79
C ILE A 700 -6.95 -13.83 7.32
N GLY A 701 -7.29 -13.19 8.42
CA GLY A 701 -8.59 -13.27 9.06
C GLY A 701 -9.72 -12.68 8.22
N LYS A 702 -10.93 -12.84 8.72
CA LYS A 702 -12.15 -12.29 8.11
C LYS A 702 -12.02 -10.76 7.94
N ARG A 703 -12.47 -10.25 6.78
CA ARG A 703 -12.46 -8.80 6.43
C ARG A 703 -13.82 -8.40 5.90
N TYR A 704 -14.38 -7.32 6.44
CA TYR A 704 -15.63 -6.76 5.92
C TYR A 704 -15.39 -5.97 4.63
N ASP A 705 -16.37 -5.97 3.71
CA ASP A 705 -16.30 -5.23 2.44
C ASP A 705 -16.68 -3.75 2.57
N SER A 706 -17.36 -3.40 3.65
CA SER A 706 -17.92 -2.06 3.86
C SER A 706 -18.02 -1.68 5.34
N ILE A 707 -18.18 -0.40 5.58
CA ILE A 707 -18.33 0.18 6.92
C ILE A 707 -19.58 -0.30 7.67
N VAL A 708 -20.60 -0.85 6.99
CA VAL A 708 -21.81 -1.39 7.63
C VAL A 708 -21.64 -2.85 8.05
N ASN A 709 -20.51 -3.48 7.74
CA ASN A 709 -20.13 -4.82 8.15
C ASN A 709 -21.13 -5.94 7.80
N PHE A 710 -21.85 -5.83 6.67
CA PHE A 710 -22.84 -6.81 6.24
C PHE A 710 -22.20 -8.02 5.60
N ALA A 711 -21.38 -7.79 4.58
CA ALA A 711 -20.70 -8.82 3.83
C ALA A 711 -19.21 -8.86 4.20
N TYR A 712 -18.60 -10.03 4.04
CA TYR A 712 -17.19 -10.21 4.38
C TYR A 712 -16.52 -11.29 3.52
N VAL A 713 -15.24 -11.07 3.29
CA VAL A 713 -14.32 -12.11 2.78
C VAL A 713 -13.98 -13.02 3.95
N PRO A 714 -14.13 -14.35 3.83
CA PRO A 714 -13.81 -15.29 4.91
C PRO A 714 -12.31 -15.38 5.18
N VAL A 715 -11.95 -16.21 6.14
CA VAL A 715 -10.55 -16.52 6.46
C VAL A 715 -9.87 -17.15 5.25
N GLN A 716 -8.67 -16.66 4.93
CA GLN A 716 -7.79 -17.16 3.89
C GLN A 716 -6.57 -17.83 4.51
N VAL A 717 -6.28 -19.05 4.10
CA VAL A 717 -5.09 -19.80 4.52
C VAL A 717 -4.38 -20.33 3.28
N ARG A 718 -3.16 -19.89 3.05
CA ARG A 718 -2.36 -20.35 1.92
C ARG A 718 -1.04 -20.94 2.36
N VAL A 719 -0.63 -21.98 1.65
CA VAL A 719 0.65 -22.62 1.83
C VAL A 719 1.41 -22.54 0.51
N ASN A 720 2.63 -22.05 0.58
CA ASN A 720 3.60 -22.10 -0.51
C ASN A 720 4.70 -23.11 -0.14
N ALA A 721 5.32 -23.70 -1.13
CA ALA A 721 6.46 -24.59 -0.95
C ALA A 721 7.51 -24.33 -2.02
N ARG A 722 8.78 -24.42 -1.62
CA ARG A 722 9.94 -24.27 -2.51
C ARG A 722 10.98 -25.29 -2.15
N VAL A 723 11.65 -25.85 -3.16
CA VAL A 723 12.82 -26.70 -3.01
C VAL A 723 13.86 -26.23 -4.00
N GLY A 724 15.08 -26.02 -3.56
CA GLY A 724 16.14 -25.49 -4.39
C GLY A 724 17.51 -26.09 -4.07
N MET A 725 18.43 -25.78 -4.95
CA MET A 725 19.86 -26.06 -4.81
C MET A 725 20.64 -24.80 -5.17
N ARG A 726 21.66 -24.47 -4.38
CA ARG A 726 22.52 -23.31 -4.63
C ARG A 726 23.99 -23.62 -4.44
N THR A 727 24.82 -22.83 -5.09
CA THR A 727 26.27 -22.72 -4.92
C THR A 727 26.62 -21.24 -4.83
N ASP A 728 27.89 -20.90 -4.68
CA ASP A 728 28.33 -19.50 -4.73
C ASP A 728 27.96 -18.83 -6.08
N LYS A 729 27.82 -19.60 -7.17
CA LYS A 729 27.63 -19.06 -8.52
C LYS A 729 26.23 -19.23 -9.09
N TRP A 730 25.48 -20.25 -8.72
CA TRP A 730 24.17 -20.48 -9.30
C TRP A 730 23.18 -20.97 -8.25
N GLU A 731 21.92 -20.69 -8.51
CA GLU A 731 20.79 -21.20 -7.76
C GLU A 731 19.72 -21.68 -8.74
N ALA A 732 19.06 -22.79 -8.41
CA ALA A 732 17.86 -23.25 -9.11
C ALA A 732 16.84 -23.78 -8.11
N SER A 733 15.57 -23.40 -8.27
CA SER A 733 14.49 -23.82 -7.38
C SER A 733 13.21 -24.13 -8.13
N LEU A 734 12.47 -25.12 -7.63
CA LEU A 734 11.11 -25.42 -7.99
C LEU A 734 10.19 -24.85 -6.90
N PHE A 735 9.09 -24.23 -7.28
CA PHE A 735 8.14 -23.67 -6.33
C PHE A 735 6.69 -24.00 -6.67
N ILE A 736 5.86 -24.01 -5.65
CA ILE A 736 4.41 -24.12 -5.75
C ILE A 736 3.82 -23.03 -4.85
N ASN A 737 3.16 -22.05 -5.45
CA ASN A 737 2.37 -21.05 -4.74
C ASN A 737 0.91 -21.53 -4.64
N ASN A 738 0.26 -21.24 -3.51
CA ASN A 738 -1.11 -21.69 -3.22
C ASN A 738 -1.27 -23.21 -3.44
N LEU A 739 -0.48 -24.00 -2.69
CA LEU A 739 -0.39 -25.47 -2.83
C LEU A 739 -1.75 -26.17 -2.84
N PHE A 740 -2.70 -25.71 -2.03
CA PHE A 740 -4.04 -26.30 -1.89
C PHE A 740 -5.09 -25.68 -2.81
N ASP A 741 -4.70 -24.75 -3.69
CA ASP A 741 -5.59 -24.04 -4.63
C ASP A 741 -6.77 -23.36 -3.93
N ASP A 742 -6.50 -22.71 -2.78
CA ASP A 742 -7.50 -21.92 -2.05
C ASP A 742 -8.05 -20.81 -2.95
N ASP A 743 -9.36 -20.81 -3.17
CA ASP A 743 -10.08 -19.87 -4.03
C ASP A 743 -10.75 -18.72 -3.27
N THR A 744 -10.44 -18.58 -1.98
CA THR A 744 -10.87 -17.44 -1.18
C THR A 744 -10.44 -16.12 -1.81
N LEU A 745 -11.39 -15.20 -1.97
CA LEU A 745 -11.14 -13.87 -2.56
C LEU A 745 -9.94 -13.16 -1.92
N GLU A 746 -9.13 -12.49 -2.73
CA GLU A 746 -8.02 -11.64 -2.22
C GLU A 746 -8.55 -10.46 -1.43
N ALA A 747 -9.60 -9.82 -1.95
CA ALA A 747 -10.29 -8.70 -1.31
C ALA A 747 -11.71 -8.60 -1.84
N SER A 748 -12.54 -7.82 -1.17
CA SER A 748 -13.80 -7.34 -1.70
C SER A 748 -14.12 -5.99 -1.11
N ARG A 749 -14.71 -5.12 -1.92
CA ARG A 749 -15.19 -3.82 -1.47
C ARG A 749 -16.64 -3.61 -1.88
N TYR A 750 -17.39 -2.90 -1.07
CA TYR A 750 -18.72 -2.43 -1.43
C TYR A 750 -18.65 -1.59 -2.71
N ASN A 751 -19.55 -1.85 -3.62
CA ASN A 751 -19.77 -1.07 -4.83
C ASN A 751 -21.27 -0.96 -5.10
N SER A 752 -21.64 -0.14 -6.07
CA SER A 752 -23.00 -0.10 -6.62
C SER A 752 -23.15 -1.17 -7.70
N ASP A 753 -24.33 -1.79 -7.80
CA ASP A 753 -24.69 -2.63 -8.96
C ASP A 753 -24.98 -1.75 -10.17
N SER A 754 -23.95 -1.11 -10.72
CA SER A 754 -24.05 -0.19 -11.85
C SER A 754 -24.54 -0.86 -13.13
N ALA A 755 -24.34 -2.16 -13.26
CA ALA A 755 -24.88 -2.96 -14.35
C ALA A 755 -26.43 -3.02 -14.34
N ALA A 756 -27.05 -2.95 -13.16
CA ALA A 756 -28.50 -2.94 -13.00
C ALA A 756 -29.08 -1.55 -12.70
N ASP A 757 -28.27 -0.66 -12.10
CA ASP A 757 -28.67 0.68 -11.65
C ASP A 757 -28.06 1.76 -12.53
N PRO A 758 -28.82 2.32 -13.47
CA PRO A 758 -28.32 3.37 -14.38
C PRO A 758 -27.92 4.67 -13.65
N PHE A 759 -28.21 4.78 -12.35
CA PHE A 759 -27.94 5.99 -11.54
C PHE A 759 -26.86 5.78 -10.47
N PHE A 760 -26.15 4.66 -10.48
CA PHE A 760 -24.94 4.32 -9.70
C PHE A 760 -25.07 4.16 -8.18
N PHE A 761 -26.20 4.40 -7.53
CA PHE A 761 -26.16 4.51 -6.05
C PHE A 761 -27.30 3.83 -5.30
N GLN A 762 -28.20 3.13 -5.99
CA GLN A 762 -29.41 2.62 -5.37
C GLN A 762 -29.38 1.11 -5.09
N LEU A 763 -28.60 0.37 -5.87
CA LEU A 763 -28.45 -1.06 -5.70
C LEU A 763 -27.06 -1.36 -5.14
N ALA A 764 -27.02 -2.19 -4.10
CA ALA A 764 -25.76 -2.63 -3.52
C ALA A 764 -25.19 -3.83 -4.30
N ALA A 765 -23.87 -3.88 -4.39
CA ALA A 765 -23.10 -5.02 -4.84
C ALA A 765 -21.73 -5.00 -4.17
N SER A 766 -20.92 -6.01 -4.43
CA SER A 766 -19.53 -6.04 -4.02
C SER A 766 -18.64 -6.29 -5.23
N GLU A 767 -17.58 -5.54 -5.37
CA GLU A 767 -16.50 -5.80 -6.30
C GLU A 767 -15.53 -6.77 -5.65
N ALA A 768 -15.27 -7.90 -6.28
CA ALA A 768 -14.40 -8.94 -5.74
C ALA A 768 -13.06 -8.95 -6.47
N VAL A 769 -11.95 -9.00 -5.73
CA VAL A 769 -10.64 -9.36 -6.28
C VAL A 769 -10.50 -10.87 -6.16
N LEU A 770 -10.40 -11.55 -7.30
CA LEU A 770 -10.35 -13.01 -7.34
C LEU A 770 -9.02 -13.54 -6.82
N ALA A 771 -9.05 -14.79 -6.35
CA ALA A 771 -7.89 -15.48 -5.79
C ALA A 771 -6.78 -15.72 -6.84
N ASN A 772 -5.53 -15.59 -6.42
CA ASN A 772 -4.43 -16.16 -7.17
C ASN A 772 -4.51 -17.69 -7.09
N LYS A 773 -4.63 -18.36 -8.25
CA LYS A 773 -4.73 -19.82 -8.33
C LYS A 773 -3.39 -20.48 -8.02
N ARG A 774 -3.41 -21.82 -7.84
CA ARG A 774 -2.16 -22.57 -7.69
C ARG A 774 -1.26 -22.35 -8.90
N GLN A 775 0.00 -22.00 -8.61
CA GLN A 775 1.02 -21.75 -9.60
C GLN A 775 2.24 -22.65 -9.33
N VAL A 776 2.74 -23.31 -10.34
CA VAL A 776 3.95 -24.14 -10.27
C VAL A 776 4.99 -23.57 -11.22
N GLY A 777 6.21 -23.42 -10.76
CA GLY A 777 7.27 -22.82 -11.57
C GLY A 777 8.67 -23.23 -11.15
N ILE A 778 9.62 -22.79 -11.96
CA ILE A 778 11.05 -22.92 -11.76
C ILE A 778 11.68 -21.52 -11.83
N THR A 779 12.63 -21.27 -10.94
CA THR A 779 13.51 -20.09 -11.00
C THR A 779 14.94 -20.57 -11.06
N ALA A 780 15.75 -19.93 -11.87
CA ALA A 780 17.20 -20.14 -11.91
C ALA A 780 17.93 -18.81 -11.97
N SER A 781 19.05 -18.69 -11.26
CA SER A 781 19.93 -17.53 -11.32
C SER A 781 21.39 -17.94 -11.41
N TYR A 782 22.20 -17.07 -11.99
CA TYR A 782 23.66 -17.25 -12.11
C TYR A 782 24.37 -15.95 -11.73
N ARG A 783 25.42 -16.08 -10.91
CA ARG A 783 26.30 -14.99 -10.45
C ARG A 783 27.70 -15.20 -11.03
N PHE A 784 28.27 -14.15 -11.61
CA PHE A 784 29.58 -14.17 -12.25
C PHE A 784 30.67 -13.62 -11.33
#